data_7a2ca33c360c9bf5fe685ae36d7e1ece
#
_entry.id   7a2ca33c360c9bf5fe685ae36d7e1ece
#
_cell.length_a   1.000
_cell.length_b   1.000
_cell.length_c   1.000
_cell.angle_alpha   90.00
_cell.angle_beta   90.00
_cell.angle_gamma   90.00
#
_symmetry.space_group_name_H-M   'P 1'
#
loop_
_entity.id
_entity.type
_entity.pdbx_description
1 polymer ?
#
loop_
_entity_poly.entity_id
_entity_poly.type
_entity_poly.pdbx_seq_one_letter_code
_entity_poly.pdbx_strand_id
1 'polypeptide(L)'
;MEKITQYLIQSTVQGSEVRAWEEDIMLPTYEIGKEEKNPIFLEKRVYQGSCGSVYPYPVVEKISDKKADKRYHALFIENEYIKVMILPELGGRIHMAYDKVKKRHFVYYNQVVKPALVGLTGPWISGGIEFNWPQHHRPSTFLPTDFLIEENADGSKTIWCNEVERMFRTKGMQGFTLYPGKAYIEIKVKIYNRTSFPQTFLWWANPAVVVNDHYHSVFPPDVNAVFDHGKRDVSSFPIATGVYYKQDYSAGVDISKYKNIPVPTSYMAIKSKYDFVGGYEEDVRGGLLHVADHHVSPGKKQWTWGNGDFGKAWDRNLTDEDGPYIELMTGMYTDNQPDFTWLQPYEEKSWVQYFMPYSEVGYVKNATKDALLNLEIKEGKARLVLYTTGANSGVRIIVKAIKGTVLLDKTTQISPSEPFITTFAAEGLKEEEVCAEVRDKEGQILLSYQADKPEIRPVPDPAKAAKDPQNIASVEQLFLTGLHLEQYRHATYNPMDYYMEALRREPGDVRCNNAVGLLLMRKGQFAMAESYFRKAVETLTERNPNPYDGEPYYNLGWSCMMQQKWDEAYDAFFKSAWNAAWQDAAYYALAQLDTRKGKYESALDKIDRSLIRNWHNHKARQLKTSILRKLGRKEEALALVAESLQIDRFNMGCRFEHYLLTRDVKVLEEMKELMRGWAHGYIEYALSLIHISEPTR
;
A
#
# COMPACT_ATOMS: atom_id res chain seq x y z
N MET A 1 -23.69 22.90 9.51
CA MET A 1 -22.58 21.93 9.76
C MET A 1 -22.87 21.04 10.95
N GLU A 2 -23.12 21.52 12.15
CA GLU A 2 -23.40 20.65 13.33
C GLU A 2 -24.45 19.56 13.11
N LYS A 3 -25.57 19.85 12.44
CA LYS A 3 -26.62 18.85 12.19
C LYS A 3 -26.17 17.71 11.24
N ILE A 4 -25.36 18.01 10.22
CA ILE A 4 -24.86 17.00 9.27
C ILE A 4 -23.84 16.13 9.98
N THR A 5 -22.91 16.71 10.75
CA THR A 5 -21.92 15.98 11.53
C THR A 5 -22.57 15.07 12.58
N GLN A 6 -23.59 15.55 13.30
CA GLN A 6 -24.31 14.73 14.27
C GLN A 6 -25.02 13.53 13.64
N TYR A 7 -25.62 13.71 12.45
CA TYR A 7 -26.24 12.61 11.72
C TYR A 7 -25.23 11.54 11.32
N LEU A 8 -24.07 11.94 10.78
CA LEU A 8 -23.04 11.02 10.30
C LEU A 8 -22.45 10.13 11.42
N ILE A 9 -22.37 10.63 12.64
CA ILE A 9 -21.83 9.89 13.79
C ILE A 9 -22.89 9.12 14.58
N GLN A 10 -24.16 9.32 14.33
CA GLN A 10 -25.24 8.62 15.00
C GLN A 10 -25.12 7.11 14.78
N SER A 11 -25.16 6.32 15.86
CA SER A 11 -25.10 4.86 15.76
C SER A 11 -26.38 4.29 15.13
N THR A 12 -26.17 3.34 14.22
CA THR A 12 -27.26 2.58 13.58
C THR A 12 -27.23 1.09 13.94
N VAL A 13 -26.26 0.67 14.75
CA VAL A 13 -26.00 -0.73 15.15
C VAL A 13 -26.39 -0.95 16.61
N GLN A 14 -27.01 -2.10 16.89
CA GLN A 14 -27.33 -2.57 18.23
C GLN A 14 -26.58 -3.88 18.51
N GLY A 15 -25.93 -3.96 19.69
CA GLY A 15 -25.14 -5.14 20.06
C GLY A 15 -23.87 -5.28 19.20
N SER A 16 -23.41 -6.51 19.01
CA SER A 16 -22.14 -6.84 18.35
C SER A 16 -22.28 -7.17 16.86
N GLU A 17 -23.33 -6.69 16.21
CA GLU A 17 -23.47 -6.85 14.75
C GLU A 17 -22.57 -5.91 13.96
N VAL A 18 -22.27 -6.29 12.71
CA VAL A 18 -21.64 -5.40 11.74
C VAL A 18 -22.65 -5.05 10.65
N ARG A 19 -22.78 -3.75 10.39
CA ARG A 19 -23.64 -3.24 9.31
C ARG A 19 -22.79 -2.52 8.27
N ALA A 20 -23.08 -2.76 6.97
CA ALA A 20 -22.51 -2.00 5.88
C ALA A 20 -23.63 -1.59 4.91
N TRP A 21 -23.59 -0.34 4.38
CA TRP A 21 -24.63 0.19 3.50
C TRP A 21 -24.10 1.33 2.63
N GLU A 22 -24.88 1.67 1.62
CA GLU A 22 -24.65 2.78 0.71
C GLU A 22 -25.65 3.91 1.03
N GLU A 23 -25.20 5.16 0.97
CA GLU A 23 -26.03 6.32 1.27
C GLU A 23 -25.50 7.56 0.56
N ASP A 24 -26.42 8.36 -0.02
CA ASP A 24 -26.07 9.66 -0.57
C ASP A 24 -26.02 10.71 0.53
N ILE A 25 -24.91 11.43 0.61
CA ILE A 25 -24.68 12.49 1.59
C ILE A 25 -24.32 13.80 0.93
N MET A 26 -24.57 14.91 1.64
CA MET A 26 -24.16 16.25 1.20
C MET A 26 -22.92 16.68 1.96
N LEU A 27 -21.84 17.05 1.27
CA LEU A 27 -20.65 17.63 1.88
C LEU A 27 -20.32 18.99 1.28
N PRO A 28 -19.96 19.97 2.11
CA PRO A 28 -19.45 21.25 1.64
C PRO A 28 -18.19 21.01 0.79
N THR A 29 -18.15 21.56 -0.42
CA THR A 29 -17.11 21.23 -1.40
C THR A 29 -16.67 22.48 -2.16
N TYR A 30 -15.36 22.63 -2.33
CA TYR A 30 -14.75 23.52 -3.30
C TYR A 30 -14.50 22.74 -4.60
N GLU A 31 -15.22 23.07 -5.66
CA GLU A 31 -15.18 22.32 -6.92
C GLU A 31 -13.83 22.48 -7.63
N ILE A 32 -13.39 21.40 -8.28
CA ILE A 32 -12.23 21.44 -9.16
C ILE A 32 -12.56 22.13 -10.49
N GLY A 33 -11.56 22.74 -11.11
CA GLY A 33 -11.66 23.31 -12.44
C GLY A 33 -11.74 22.25 -13.54
N LYS A 34 -11.73 22.73 -14.78
CA LYS A 34 -11.79 21.85 -15.95
C LYS A 34 -10.55 20.96 -16.03
N GLU A 35 -10.78 19.71 -16.37
CA GLU A 35 -9.72 18.74 -16.69
C GLU A 35 -9.03 19.11 -18.03
N GLU A 36 -7.71 19.27 -18.01
CA GLU A 36 -6.90 19.35 -19.22
C GLU A 36 -6.56 17.92 -19.68
N LYS A 37 -7.06 17.57 -20.87
CA LYS A 37 -6.92 16.22 -21.43
C LYS A 37 -5.70 16.05 -22.34
N ASN A 38 -5.06 17.15 -22.71
CA ASN A 38 -3.84 17.07 -23.51
C ASN A 38 -2.69 16.58 -22.64
N PRO A 39 -1.80 15.74 -23.17
CA PRO A 39 -0.64 15.28 -22.43
C PRO A 39 0.18 16.48 -21.93
N ILE A 40 0.46 16.52 -20.65
CA ILE A 40 1.41 17.47 -20.08
C ILE A 40 2.80 16.84 -20.12
N PHE A 41 3.66 17.39 -20.97
CA PHE A 41 5.05 17.00 -21.08
C PHE A 41 5.99 17.76 -20.12
N LEU A 42 5.42 18.56 -19.21
CA LEU A 42 6.18 19.29 -18.22
C LEU A 42 6.54 18.39 -17.04
N GLU A 43 7.72 17.83 -17.08
CA GLU A 43 8.29 17.02 -15.99
C GLU A 43 8.64 17.80 -14.72
N LYS A 44 8.18 19.04 -14.60
CA LYS A 44 8.55 19.95 -13.48
C LYS A 44 7.71 19.76 -12.22
N ARG A 45 6.60 19.04 -12.28
CA ARG A 45 5.79 18.67 -11.10
C ARG A 45 6.27 17.34 -10.57
N VAL A 46 7.46 17.33 -9.99
CA VAL A 46 8.00 16.12 -9.38
C VAL A 46 8.10 16.30 -7.88
N TYR A 47 7.52 15.34 -7.16
CA TYR A 47 7.90 15.13 -5.78
C TYR A 47 9.17 14.32 -5.74
N GLN A 48 9.90 14.48 -4.68
CA GLN A 48 11.00 13.60 -4.39
C GLN A 48 10.51 12.15 -4.38
N GLY A 49 11.14 11.30 -5.17
CA GLY A 49 10.76 9.90 -5.31
C GLY A 49 9.50 9.62 -6.15
N SER A 50 9.05 10.59 -6.95
CA SER A 50 7.97 10.41 -7.94
C SER A 50 8.39 10.97 -9.28
N CYS A 51 7.99 10.28 -10.34
CA CYS A 51 8.10 10.83 -11.69
C CYS A 51 6.91 11.75 -11.96
N GLY A 52 7.15 12.89 -12.61
CA GLY A 52 6.12 13.86 -12.96
C GLY A 52 5.23 13.45 -14.13
N SER A 53 5.54 12.33 -14.80
CA SER A 53 4.75 11.80 -15.90
C SER A 53 3.51 11.11 -15.36
N VAL A 54 2.34 11.65 -15.68
CA VAL A 54 1.03 11.12 -15.23
C VAL A 54 0.09 10.74 -16.37
N TYR A 55 0.57 10.83 -17.63
CA TYR A 55 -0.23 10.40 -18.77
C TYR A 55 -0.63 8.91 -18.63
N PRO A 56 -1.88 8.51 -18.85
CA PRO A 56 -2.96 9.27 -19.50
C PRO A 56 -3.98 9.93 -18.54
N TYR A 57 -3.59 10.23 -17.30
CA TYR A 57 -4.49 10.95 -16.41
C TYR A 57 -4.65 12.42 -16.84
N PRO A 58 -5.87 12.99 -16.77
CA PRO A 58 -6.06 14.43 -16.97
C PRO A 58 -5.45 15.21 -15.82
N VAL A 59 -5.07 16.46 -16.08
CA VAL A 59 -4.53 17.37 -15.07
C VAL A 59 -5.49 18.53 -14.83
N VAL A 60 -5.65 18.91 -13.57
CA VAL A 60 -6.44 20.06 -13.14
C VAL A 60 -5.51 21.10 -12.53
N GLU A 61 -5.63 22.35 -12.98
CA GLU A 61 -4.77 23.46 -12.56
C GLU A 61 -5.51 24.56 -11.79
N LYS A 62 -6.82 24.40 -11.60
CA LYS A 62 -7.64 25.38 -10.89
C LYS A 62 -8.57 24.71 -9.92
N ILE A 63 -8.81 25.38 -8.80
CA ILE A 63 -9.81 25.01 -7.80
C ILE A 63 -10.66 26.25 -7.55
N SER A 64 -11.97 26.07 -7.36
CA SER A 64 -12.90 27.16 -7.08
C SER A 64 -12.67 27.74 -5.68
N ASP A 65 -12.79 29.05 -5.56
CA ASP A 65 -12.83 29.74 -4.26
C ASP A 65 -14.24 29.75 -3.65
N LYS A 66 -15.23 29.20 -4.34
CA LYS A 66 -16.62 29.15 -3.88
C LYS A 66 -16.96 27.76 -3.39
N LYS A 67 -17.42 27.69 -2.15
CA LYS A 67 -17.92 26.50 -1.49
C LYS A 67 -19.43 26.33 -1.78
N ALA A 68 -19.83 25.09 -2.11
CA ALA A 68 -21.23 24.71 -2.25
C ALA A 68 -21.43 23.28 -1.73
N ASP A 69 -22.64 22.95 -1.32
CA ASP A 69 -22.97 21.58 -0.95
C ASP A 69 -23.04 20.70 -2.20
N LYS A 70 -22.31 19.60 -2.16
CA LYS A 70 -22.23 18.60 -3.23
C LYS A 70 -22.64 17.23 -2.71
N ARG A 71 -23.44 16.51 -3.52
CA ARG A 71 -23.82 15.14 -3.23
C ARG A 71 -22.64 14.18 -3.53
N TYR A 72 -22.38 13.30 -2.58
CA TYR A 72 -21.46 12.18 -2.72
C TYR A 72 -22.17 10.88 -2.39
N HIS A 73 -21.86 9.84 -3.13
CA HIS A 73 -22.27 8.48 -2.81
C HIS A 73 -21.28 7.89 -1.80
N ALA A 74 -21.71 7.73 -0.56
CA ALA A 74 -20.85 7.27 0.52
C ALA A 74 -21.16 5.81 0.88
N LEU A 75 -20.11 5.10 1.29
CA LEU A 75 -20.19 3.74 1.82
C LEU A 75 -19.91 3.79 3.31
N PHE A 76 -20.78 3.19 4.09
CA PHE A 76 -20.64 3.12 5.54
C PHE A 76 -20.42 1.68 6.00
N ILE A 77 -19.56 1.51 7.00
CA ILE A 77 -19.44 0.28 7.74
C ILE A 77 -19.34 0.59 9.23
N GLU A 78 -20.08 -0.13 10.05
CA GLU A 78 -20.23 0.15 11.48
C GLU A 78 -20.35 -1.13 12.29
N ASN A 79 -19.72 -1.15 13.47
CA ASN A 79 -19.97 -2.11 14.55
C ASN A 79 -20.20 -1.36 15.87
N GLU A 80 -20.22 -2.06 17.01
CA GLU A 80 -20.44 -1.45 18.32
C GLU A 80 -19.38 -0.41 18.72
N TYR A 81 -18.15 -0.48 18.19
CA TYR A 81 -17.03 0.38 18.58
C TYR A 81 -16.70 1.46 17.59
N ILE A 82 -16.84 1.18 16.30
CA ILE A 82 -16.32 2.03 15.20
C ILE A 82 -17.38 2.26 14.14
N LYS A 83 -17.46 3.49 13.64
CA LYS A 83 -18.20 3.83 12.42
C LYS A 83 -17.27 4.47 11.39
N VAL A 84 -17.27 3.97 10.16
CA VAL A 84 -16.39 4.39 9.08
C VAL A 84 -17.21 4.82 7.87
N MET A 85 -16.79 5.90 7.22
CA MET A 85 -17.33 6.38 5.94
C MET A 85 -16.22 6.37 4.89
N ILE A 86 -16.51 5.76 3.76
CA ILE A 86 -15.62 5.68 2.59
C ILE A 86 -16.25 6.46 1.43
N LEU A 87 -15.44 7.23 0.70
CA LEU A 87 -15.85 7.97 -0.48
C LEU A 87 -15.24 7.34 -1.74
N PRO A 88 -15.99 6.48 -2.45
CA PRO A 88 -15.47 5.84 -3.67
C PRO A 88 -15.19 6.85 -4.79
N GLU A 89 -15.91 7.97 -4.86
CA GLU A 89 -15.70 9.04 -5.85
C GLU A 89 -14.36 9.79 -5.65
N LEU A 90 -13.78 9.70 -4.45
CA LEU A 90 -12.52 10.36 -4.08
C LEU A 90 -11.42 9.32 -3.79
N GLY A 91 -11.17 8.44 -4.75
CA GLY A 91 -10.09 7.44 -4.67
C GLY A 91 -10.37 6.26 -3.74
N GLY A 92 -11.61 6.09 -3.26
CA GLY A 92 -11.93 5.02 -2.31
C GLY A 92 -11.26 5.19 -0.94
N ARG A 93 -11.06 6.45 -0.51
CA ARG A 93 -10.45 6.77 0.78
C ARG A 93 -11.43 6.58 1.93
N ILE A 94 -10.92 6.26 3.10
CA ILE A 94 -11.66 6.46 4.35
C ILE A 94 -11.70 7.97 4.60
N HIS A 95 -12.89 8.56 4.60
CA HIS A 95 -13.06 9.99 4.84
C HIS A 95 -13.32 10.30 6.32
N MET A 96 -14.00 9.39 7.01
CA MET A 96 -14.32 9.50 8.43
C MET A 96 -14.11 8.15 9.12
N ALA A 97 -13.49 8.17 10.31
CA ALA A 97 -13.49 7.04 11.23
C ALA A 97 -13.75 7.54 12.67
N TYR A 98 -14.85 7.11 13.23
CA TYR A 98 -15.38 7.56 14.52
C TYR A 98 -15.27 6.47 15.57
N ASP A 99 -14.64 6.79 16.69
CA ASP A 99 -14.58 5.97 17.90
C ASP A 99 -15.83 6.24 18.76
N LYS A 100 -16.68 5.25 18.87
CA LYS A 100 -17.93 5.33 19.64
C LYS A 100 -17.70 5.27 21.15
N VAL A 101 -16.57 4.71 21.60
CA VAL A 101 -16.19 4.60 23.02
C VAL A 101 -15.80 5.98 23.57
N LYS A 102 -14.86 6.65 22.93
CA LYS A 102 -14.41 7.99 23.32
C LYS A 102 -15.25 9.11 22.70
N LYS A 103 -16.21 8.77 21.81
CA LYS A 103 -17.11 9.70 21.10
C LYS A 103 -16.34 10.77 20.33
N ARG A 104 -15.34 10.35 19.58
CA ARG A 104 -14.47 11.24 18.80
C ARG A 104 -14.06 10.63 17.46
N HIS A 105 -13.67 11.47 16.51
CA HIS A 105 -12.97 11.02 15.33
C HIS A 105 -11.53 10.65 15.72
N PHE A 106 -11.11 9.40 15.52
CA PHE A 106 -9.74 8.97 15.77
C PHE A 106 -8.84 9.09 14.53
N VAL A 107 -9.46 9.36 13.38
CA VAL A 107 -8.83 9.80 12.13
C VAL A 107 -9.31 11.24 11.90
N TYR A 108 -8.41 12.13 11.50
CA TYR A 108 -8.76 13.54 11.23
C TYR A 108 -9.89 13.61 10.20
N TYR A 109 -11.05 14.09 10.63
CA TYR A 109 -12.23 14.29 9.80
C TYR A 109 -12.23 15.73 9.29
N ASN A 110 -11.88 15.91 8.01
CA ASN A 110 -12.04 17.19 7.35
C ASN A 110 -13.50 17.37 6.93
N GLN A 111 -14.19 18.33 7.56
CA GLN A 111 -15.63 18.55 7.35
C GLN A 111 -15.95 19.20 6.00
N VAL A 112 -14.95 19.60 5.24
CA VAL A 112 -15.05 20.18 3.92
C VAL A 112 -14.18 19.43 2.92
N VAL A 113 -14.70 19.17 1.73
CA VAL A 113 -13.87 18.72 0.61
C VAL A 113 -13.21 19.95 -0.02
N LYS A 114 -11.99 20.25 0.43
CA LYS A 114 -11.21 21.41 0.02
C LYS A 114 -9.92 20.97 -0.68
N PRO A 115 -9.95 20.76 -2.00
CA PRO A 115 -8.77 20.33 -2.73
C PRO A 115 -7.69 21.43 -2.75
N ALA A 116 -6.43 21.00 -2.69
CA ALA A 116 -5.27 21.83 -3.02
C ALA A 116 -4.49 21.19 -4.16
N LEU A 117 -3.72 21.97 -4.92
CA LEU A 117 -2.92 21.49 -6.06
C LEU A 117 -1.62 20.84 -5.59
N VAL A 118 -1.73 19.82 -4.74
CA VAL A 118 -0.63 19.04 -4.17
C VAL A 118 -0.38 17.76 -4.98
N GLY A 119 -1.43 17.12 -5.49
CA GLY A 119 -1.33 15.87 -6.25
C GLY A 119 -0.62 16.02 -7.59
N LEU A 120 -0.09 14.93 -8.12
CA LEU A 120 0.58 14.91 -9.44
C LEU A 120 -0.36 15.34 -10.57
N THR A 121 -1.65 15.03 -10.48
CA THR A 121 -2.70 15.46 -11.43
C THR A 121 -3.40 16.76 -11.01
N GLY A 122 -2.99 17.36 -9.90
CA GLY A 122 -3.52 18.60 -9.34
C GLY A 122 -4.26 18.38 -8.02
N PRO A 123 -5.56 18.05 -8.02
CA PRO A 123 -6.36 18.02 -6.81
C PRO A 123 -5.93 16.92 -5.82
N TRP A 124 -5.83 17.31 -4.56
CA TRP A 124 -5.60 16.43 -3.43
C TRP A 124 -6.31 17.01 -2.19
N ILE A 125 -6.89 16.18 -1.35
CA ILE A 125 -7.54 16.60 -0.11
C ILE A 125 -6.87 16.01 1.11
N SER A 126 -6.79 16.78 2.19
CA SER A 126 -6.30 16.32 3.48
C SER A 126 -7.37 15.56 4.26
N GLY A 127 -6.93 14.88 5.32
CA GLY A 127 -7.81 14.16 6.25
C GLY A 127 -8.13 12.74 5.82
N GLY A 128 -8.80 12.01 6.70
CA GLY A 128 -9.12 10.61 6.47
C GLY A 128 -7.90 9.70 6.38
N ILE A 129 -8.02 8.62 5.62
CA ILE A 129 -6.91 7.74 5.24
C ILE A 129 -6.89 7.64 3.72
N GLU A 130 -5.83 8.15 3.09
CA GLU A 130 -5.55 7.99 1.68
C GLU A 130 -4.73 6.71 1.46
N PHE A 131 -4.96 6.01 0.35
CA PHE A 131 -4.20 4.83 -0.03
C PHE A 131 -3.46 5.09 -1.34
N ASN A 132 -2.13 5.06 -1.28
CA ASN A 132 -1.25 5.46 -2.39
C ASN A 132 -0.59 4.27 -3.04
N TRP A 133 -0.77 4.15 -4.36
CA TRP A 133 -0.12 3.21 -5.27
C TRP A 133 -0.43 3.63 -6.72
N PRO A 134 0.29 3.27 -7.76
CA PRO A 134 1.60 2.64 -7.79
C PRO A 134 2.71 3.63 -7.46
N GLN A 135 2.38 4.88 -7.27
CA GLN A 135 3.29 5.95 -6.88
C GLN A 135 2.56 6.99 -6.01
N HIS A 136 3.29 7.85 -5.37
CA HIS A 136 2.77 8.83 -4.42
C HIS A 136 2.81 10.25 -5.05
N HIS A 137 1.85 11.15 -4.81
CA HIS A 137 0.51 10.73 -4.37
C HIS A 137 -0.18 10.01 -5.51
N ARG A 138 -1.07 9.06 -5.21
CA ARG A 138 -1.80 8.30 -6.24
C ARG A 138 -2.40 9.24 -7.29
N PRO A 139 -2.09 9.09 -8.60
CA PRO A 139 -2.61 9.99 -9.63
C PRO A 139 -4.14 10.04 -9.69
N SER A 140 -4.80 8.96 -9.27
CA SER A 140 -6.26 8.83 -9.20
C SER A 140 -6.85 9.13 -7.81
N THR A 141 -6.11 9.78 -6.91
CA THR A 141 -6.59 10.05 -5.53
C THR A 141 -7.89 10.85 -5.49
N PHE A 142 -8.17 11.61 -6.54
CA PHE A 142 -9.38 12.43 -6.71
C PHE A 142 -10.30 11.92 -7.85
N LEU A 143 -10.21 10.64 -8.18
CA LEU A 143 -11.02 9.97 -9.20
C LEU A 143 -11.78 8.79 -8.61
N PRO A 144 -12.91 8.39 -9.24
CA PRO A 144 -13.72 7.31 -8.73
C PRO A 144 -13.05 5.94 -8.82
N THR A 145 -13.43 5.06 -7.90
CA THR A 145 -13.08 3.63 -7.86
C THR A 145 -14.35 2.77 -7.97
N ASP A 146 -14.21 1.54 -8.48
CA ASP A 146 -15.24 0.52 -8.34
C ASP A 146 -15.34 0.09 -6.88
N PHE A 147 -16.51 -0.38 -6.45
CA PHE A 147 -16.68 -0.89 -5.09
C PHE A 147 -17.69 -2.03 -4.99
N LEU A 148 -17.63 -2.77 -3.89
CA LEU A 148 -18.53 -3.85 -3.54
C LEU A 148 -18.60 -4.01 -2.03
N ILE A 149 -19.81 -4.24 -1.49
CA ILE A 149 -20.01 -4.66 -0.11
C ILE A 149 -20.10 -6.20 -0.09
N GLU A 150 -19.27 -6.83 0.73
CA GLU A 150 -19.20 -8.28 0.91
C GLU A 150 -19.57 -8.66 2.35
N GLU A 151 -20.46 -9.64 2.49
CA GLU A 151 -20.80 -10.26 3.77
C GLU A 151 -19.98 -11.53 3.94
N ASN A 152 -19.31 -11.64 5.08
CA ASN A 152 -18.45 -12.79 5.38
C ASN A 152 -19.16 -13.78 6.33
N ALA A 153 -18.78 -15.06 6.24
CA ALA A 153 -19.42 -16.14 7.03
C ALA A 153 -19.23 -15.99 8.55
N ASP A 154 -18.21 -15.25 8.99
CA ASP A 154 -17.91 -14.98 10.40
C ASP A 154 -18.69 -13.77 10.97
N GLY A 155 -19.61 -13.21 10.19
CA GLY A 155 -20.41 -12.04 10.56
C GLY A 155 -19.70 -10.71 10.31
N SER A 156 -18.45 -10.72 9.93
CA SER A 156 -17.76 -9.50 9.46
C SER A 156 -18.29 -9.05 8.12
N LYS A 157 -18.11 -7.77 7.80
CA LYS A 157 -18.39 -7.22 6.47
C LYS A 157 -17.17 -6.51 5.93
N THR A 158 -17.02 -6.55 4.62
CA THR A 158 -15.92 -5.91 3.91
C THR A 158 -16.45 -4.99 2.82
N ILE A 159 -16.01 -3.75 2.81
CA ILE A 159 -16.19 -2.85 1.67
C ILE A 159 -14.92 -2.90 0.84
N TRP A 160 -15.02 -3.40 -0.39
CA TRP A 160 -13.93 -3.42 -1.34
C TRP A 160 -13.98 -2.18 -2.23
N CYS A 161 -12.84 -1.51 -2.41
CA CYS A 161 -12.59 -0.56 -3.48
C CYS A 161 -11.56 -1.13 -4.44
N ASN A 162 -11.79 -0.97 -5.76
CA ASN A 162 -10.97 -1.55 -6.81
C ASN A 162 -10.65 -0.53 -7.90
N GLU A 163 -9.44 -0.59 -8.42
CA GLU A 163 -9.03 0.20 -9.57
C GLU A 163 -7.99 -0.57 -10.40
N VAL A 164 -8.04 -0.40 -11.71
CA VAL A 164 -6.92 -0.65 -12.61
C VAL A 164 -6.33 0.70 -13.00
N GLU A 165 -5.15 1.03 -12.50
CA GLU A 165 -4.55 2.32 -12.75
C GLU A 165 -4.08 2.45 -14.22
N ARG A 166 -4.11 3.67 -14.75
CA ARG A 166 -4.02 3.93 -16.20
C ARG A 166 -2.61 3.96 -16.74
N MET A 167 -1.60 4.23 -15.90
CA MET A 167 -0.21 4.42 -16.32
C MET A 167 0.50 3.10 -16.61
N PHE A 168 0.42 2.17 -15.66
CA PHE A 168 1.16 0.90 -15.69
C PHE A 168 0.24 -0.32 -15.75
N ARG A 169 -1.10 -0.11 -15.66
CA ARG A 169 -2.13 -1.13 -15.69
C ARG A 169 -2.02 -2.16 -14.57
N THR A 170 -1.44 -1.76 -13.46
CA THR A 170 -1.53 -2.52 -12.23
C THR A 170 -2.93 -2.39 -11.63
N LYS A 171 -3.40 -3.45 -11.01
CA LYS A 171 -4.68 -3.48 -10.32
C LYS A 171 -4.44 -3.39 -8.82
N GLY A 172 -5.15 -2.50 -8.15
CA GLY A 172 -5.13 -2.38 -6.70
C GLY A 172 -6.52 -2.52 -6.11
N MET A 173 -6.61 -3.25 -5.03
CA MET A 173 -7.83 -3.43 -4.24
C MET A 173 -7.54 -3.14 -2.78
N GLN A 174 -8.45 -2.39 -2.14
CA GLN A 174 -8.47 -2.18 -0.69
C GLN A 174 -9.79 -2.67 -0.14
N GLY A 175 -9.73 -3.58 0.82
CA GLY A 175 -10.89 -4.09 1.56
C GLY A 175 -10.90 -3.53 2.97
N PHE A 176 -11.96 -2.84 3.34
CA PHE A 176 -12.18 -2.28 4.68
C PHE A 176 -13.11 -3.20 5.45
N THR A 177 -12.56 -3.92 6.41
CA THR A 177 -13.32 -4.94 7.16
C THR A 177 -13.50 -4.52 8.62
N LEU A 178 -14.73 -4.63 9.11
CA LEU A 178 -15.04 -4.61 10.53
C LEU A 178 -15.53 -5.99 10.98
N TYR A 179 -15.16 -6.35 12.18
CA TYR A 179 -15.55 -7.58 12.85
C TYR A 179 -16.49 -7.33 14.02
N PRO A 180 -17.42 -8.25 14.30
CA PRO A 180 -18.18 -8.19 15.55
C PRO A 180 -17.22 -8.20 16.76
N GLY A 181 -17.44 -7.30 17.73
CA GLY A 181 -16.65 -7.29 18.97
C GLY A 181 -15.23 -6.75 18.86
N LYS A 182 -14.84 -6.09 17.76
CA LYS A 182 -13.46 -5.60 17.55
C LYS A 182 -13.40 -4.10 17.26
N ALA A 183 -12.56 -3.40 18.00
CA ALA A 183 -12.30 -1.97 17.85
C ALA A 183 -11.11 -1.67 16.94
N TYR A 184 -11.09 -2.26 15.73
CA TYR A 184 -10.11 -1.95 14.67
C TYR A 184 -10.74 -2.06 13.29
N ILE A 185 -10.16 -1.35 12.34
CA ILE A 185 -10.42 -1.51 10.92
C ILE A 185 -9.30 -2.37 10.35
N GLU A 186 -9.63 -3.52 9.77
CA GLU A 186 -8.68 -4.31 8.99
C GLU A 186 -8.69 -3.82 7.55
N ILE A 187 -7.51 -3.49 7.04
CA ILE A 187 -7.30 -3.13 5.64
C ILE A 187 -6.67 -4.33 4.92
N LYS A 188 -7.43 -4.95 4.05
CA LYS A 188 -6.97 -6.02 3.15
C LYS A 188 -6.47 -5.37 1.86
N VAL A 189 -5.22 -5.60 1.51
CA VAL A 189 -4.62 -5.02 0.29
C VAL A 189 -4.25 -6.12 -0.68
N LYS A 190 -4.57 -5.89 -1.96
CA LYS A 190 -4.11 -6.74 -3.08
C LYS A 190 -3.60 -5.83 -4.19
N ILE A 191 -2.36 -6.03 -4.61
CA ILE A 191 -1.75 -5.35 -5.76
C ILE A 191 -1.34 -6.40 -6.77
N TYR A 192 -1.88 -6.31 -7.97
CA TYR A 192 -1.68 -7.28 -9.04
C TYR A 192 -1.08 -6.63 -10.29
N ASN A 193 0.04 -7.15 -10.75
CA ASN A 193 0.62 -6.79 -12.04
C ASN A 193 -0.10 -7.56 -13.18
N ARG A 194 -0.96 -6.87 -13.90
CA ARG A 194 -1.72 -7.45 -15.03
C ARG A 194 -0.92 -7.53 -16.33
N THR A 195 0.35 -7.12 -16.31
CA THR A 195 1.18 -6.98 -17.51
C THR A 195 2.23 -8.07 -17.63
N SER A 196 2.75 -8.22 -18.85
CA SER A 196 3.80 -9.17 -19.17
C SER A 196 5.21 -8.72 -18.80
N PHE A 197 5.36 -7.52 -18.21
CA PHE A 197 6.65 -6.98 -17.81
C PHE A 197 6.68 -6.71 -16.32
N PRO A 198 7.86 -6.81 -15.67
CA PRO A 198 8.00 -6.37 -14.30
C PRO A 198 7.58 -4.91 -14.16
N GLN A 199 6.84 -4.58 -13.11
CA GLN A 199 6.44 -3.23 -12.76
C GLN A 199 6.97 -2.86 -11.40
N THR A 200 7.39 -1.63 -11.22
CA THR A 200 7.67 -1.12 -9.88
C THR A 200 6.43 -0.49 -9.29
N PHE A 201 6.27 -0.61 -8.00
CA PHE A 201 5.22 0.06 -7.25
C PHE A 201 5.71 0.45 -5.87
N LEU A 202 5.12 1.47 -5.32
CA LEU A 202 5.07 1.66 -3.87
C LEU A 202 3.63 1.50 -3.41
N TRP A 203 3.45 1.17 -2.15
CA TRP A 203 2.16 1.23 -1.49
C TRP A 203 2.32 1.77 -0.07
N TRP A 204 1.43 2.67 0.31
CA TRP A 204 1.35 3.20 1.66
C TRP A 204 -0.03 3.76 1.97
N ALA A 205 -0.44 3.56 3.23
CA ALA A 205 -1.61 4.19 3.80
C ALA A 205 -1.19 5.49 4.48
N ASN A 206 -2.00 6.53 4.32
CA ASN A 206 -1.75 7.87 4.81
C ASN A 206 -2.87 8.34 5.73
N PRO A 207 -2.98 7.80 6.97
CA PRO A 207 -3.90 8.33 7.93
C PRO A 207 -3.49 9.71 8.42
N ALA A 208 -4.45 10.61 8.50
CA ALA A 208 -4.32 11.90 9.12
C ALA A 208 -4.85 11.86 10.57
N VAL A 209 -4.17 12.52 11.48
CA VAL A 209 -4.58 12.66 12.89
C VAL A 209 -4.60 14.12 13.32
N VAL A 210 -5.56 14.50 14.15
CA VAL A 210 -5.64 15.83 14.76
C VAL A 210 -4.41 16.07 15.63
N VAL A 211 -3.88 17.28 15.59
CA VAL A 211 -2.74 17.67 16.42
C VAL A 211 -2.95 19.01 17.12
N ASN A 212 -2.35 19.12 18.28
CA ASN A 212 -2.29 20.33 19.10
C ASN A 212 -1.01 20.32 19.95
N ASP A 213 -0.84 21.26 20.87
CA ASP A 213 0.35 21.35 21.73
C ASP A 213 0.51 20.17 22.70
N HIS A 214 -0.53 19.36 22.89
CA HIS A 214 -0.55 18.17 23.74
C HIS A 214 -0.32 16.86 22.94
N TYR A 215 -0.14 16.94 21.64
CA TYR A 215 0.09 15.80 20.79
C TYR A 215 1.55 15.33 20.79
N HIS A 216 1.76 14.01 20.82
CA HIS A 216 3.03 13.39 20.49
C HIS A 216 2.86 12.18 19.57
N SER A 217 3.86 11.99 18.71
CA SER A 217 3.95 10.82 17.84
C SER A 217 4.46 9.61 18.59
N VAL A 218 3.92 8.44 18.28
CA VAL A 218 4.28 7.18 18.90
C VAL A 218 5.01 6.30 17.89
N PHE A 219 6.33 6.35 17.93
CA PHE A 219 7.19 5.44 17.18
C PHE A 219 7.64 4.30 18.09
N PRO A 220 8.02 3.13 17.51
CA PRO A 220 8.55 2.02 18.29
C PRO A 220 9.80 2.42 19.09
N PRO A 221 10.03 1.78 20.26
CA PRO A 221 11.11 2.15 21.16
C PRO A 221 12.53 1.88 20.59
N ASP A 222 12.65 1.10 19.53
CA ASP A 222 13.93 0.84 18.84
C ASP A 222 14.27 1.88 17.76
N VAL A 223 13.39 2.84 17.48
CA VAL A 223 13.65 3.91 16.52
C VAL A 223 14.51 4.99 17.19
N ASN A 224 15.79 5.09 16.78
CA ASN A 224 16.74 6.04 17.32
C ASN A 224 17.15 7.16 16.34
N ALA A 225 16.70 7.06 15.07
CA ALA A 225 16.94 8.09 14.06
C ALA A 225 15.83 8.14 13.02
N VAL A 226 15.70 9.28 12.38
CA VAL A 226 14.72 9.57 11.33
C VAL A 226 15.36 10.31 10.18
N PHE A 227 14.77 10.18 8.96
CA PHE A 227 15.23 10.85 7.75
C PHE A 227 14.17 11.77 7.16
N ASP A 228 14.62 12.70 6.34
CA ASP A 228 13.75 13.41 5.41
C ASP A 228 13.31 12.49 4.24
N HIS A 229 12.41 12.97 3.38
CA HIS A 229 11.87 12.23 2.23
C HIS A 229 12.92 11.62 1.28
N GLY A 230 14.14 12.10 1.26
CA GLY A 230 15.17 11.60 0.35
C GLY A 230 16.43 11.16 1.05
N LYS A 231 16.35 11.00 2.36
CA LYS A 231 17.51 10.66 3.19
C LYS A 231 18.67 11.66 3.01
N ARG A 232 18.36 12.91 2.64
CA ARG A 232 19.37 14.00 2.49
C ARG A 232 19.68 14.66 3.83
N ASP A 233 18.73 14.58 4.76
CA ASP A 233 18.84 15.11 6.12
C ASP A 233 18.46 14.01 7.10
N VAL A 234 19.17 13.91 8.20
CA VAL A 234 19.04 12.83 9.18
C VAL A 234 19.12 13.40 10.58
N SER A 235 18.29 12.92 11.50
CA SER A 235 18.26 13.34 12.90
C SER A 235 18.20 12.15 13.84
N SER A 236 18.79 12.32 15.04
CA SER A 236 18.44 11.46 16.18
C SER A 236 16.97 11.64 16.55
N PHE A 237 16.37 10.60 17.14
CA PHE A 237 14.95 10.58 17.50
C PHE A 237 14.75 9.79 18.82
N PRO A 238 13.83 10.16 19.72
CA PRO A 238 12.93 11.32 19.64
C PRO A 238 13.61 12.67 19.99
N ILE A 239 14.78 12.65 20.61
CA ILE A 239 15.52 13.86 20.97
C ILE A 239 16.48 14.21 19.83
N ALA A 240 16.19 15.29 19.12
CA ALA A 240 17.09 15.85 18.12
C ALA A 240 18.18 16.68 18.82
N THR A 241 19.44 16.54 18.36
CA THR A 241 20.61 17.17 18.96
C THR A 241 21.50 17.92 17.95
N GLY A 242 20.97 18.21 16.77
CA GLY A 242 21.68 18.90 15.69
C GLY A 242 20.73 19.70 14.81
N VAL A 243 21.13 19.95 13.57
CA VAL A 243 20.29 20.63 12.59
C VAL A 243 19.46 19.60 11.83
N TYR A 244 18.15 19.85 11.72
CA TYR A 244 17.24 19.03 10.91
C TYR A 244 16.21 19.95 10.22
N TYR A 245 16.01 19.78 8.91
CA TYR A 245 15.20 20.71 8.11
C TYR A 245 15.56 22.19 8.32
N LYS A 246 16.87 22.49 8.45
CA LYS A 246 17.43 23.82 8.73
C LYS A 246 17.00 24.43 10.07
N GLN A 247 16.39 23.65 10.96
CA GLN A 247 16.10 24.04 12.33
C GLN A 247 17.22 23.57 13.26
N ASP A 248 17.65 24.43 14.15
CA ASP A 248 18.67 24.11 15.16
C ASP A 248 18.01 23.50 16.40
N TYR A 249 18.27 22.22 16.60
CA TYR A 249 17.84 21.43 17.77
C TYR A 249 19.03 21.07 18.69
N SER A 250 20.16 21.77 18.60
CA SER A 250 21.39 21.45 19.34
C SER A 250 21.21 21.45 20.86
N ALA A 251 20.22 22.14 21.38
CA ALA A 251 19.87 22.15 22.81
C ALA A 251 19.25 20.83 23.30
N GLY A 252 18.95 19.88 22.43
CA GLY A 252 18.22 18.66 22.75
C GLY A 252 16.72 18.90 22.83
N VAL A 253 16.03 18.67 21.73
CA VAL A 253 14.59 18.95 21.59
C VAL A 253 13.84 17.67 21.25
N ASP A 254 12.76 17.37 21.98
CA ASP A 254 11.86 16.25 21.70
C ASP A 254 10.99 16.57 20.48
N ILE A 255 11.41 16.07 19.30
CA ILE A 255 10.73 16.28 18.02
C ILE A 255 9.59 15.28 17.79
N SER A 256 9.27 14.40 18.73
CA SER A 256 8.03 13.63 18.70
C SER A 256 6.81 14.50 19.00
N LYS A 257 7.00 15.64 19.67
CA LYS A 257 5.93 16.57 20.08
C LYS A 257 5.66 17.59 18.98
N TYR A 258 4.40 17.69 18.55
CA TYR A 258 3.99 18.62 17.47
C TYR A 258 4.39 20.07 17.75
N LYS A 259 4.25 20.54 18.97
CA LYS A 259 4.62 21.90 19.38
C LYS A 259 6.08 22.28 19.12
N ASN A 260 6.95 21.30 18.94
CA ASN A 260 8.39 21.49 18.70
C ASN A 260 8.76 21.42 17.20
N ILE A 261 7.78 21.35 16.28
CA ILE A 261 8.01 21.21 14.85
C ILE A 261 7.52 22.45 14.11
N PRO A 262 8.38 23.50 13.95
CA PRO A 262 7.93 24.80 13.41
C PRO A 262 7.79 24.85 11.89
N VAL A 263 8.38 23.90 11.14
CA VAL A 263 8.44 23.92 9.67
C VAL A 263 7.93 22.61 9.09
N PRO A 264 7.57 22.58 7.79
CA PRO A 264 7.23 21.33 7.13
C PRO A 264 8.32 20.27 7.29
N THR A 265 7.96 19.15 7.89
CA THR A 265 8.95 18.14 8.30
C THR A 265 8.41 16.74 8.14
N SER A 266 9.26 15.84 7.62
CA SER A 266 8.98 14.40 7.62
C SER A 266 9.95 13.63 8.52
N TYR A 267 9.47 12.56 9.11
CA TYR A 267 10.25 11.57 9.81
C TYR A 267 10.05 10.22 9.16
N MET A 268 11.05 9.73 8.44
CA MET A 268 11.14 8.34 8.02
C MET A 268 11.91 7.59 9.10
N ALA A 269 11.27 6.66 9.82
CA ALA A 269 11.97 5.85 10.80
C ALA A 269 13.04 4.98 10.15
N ILE A 270 14.18 4.85 10.78
CA ILE A 270 15.12 3.79 10.45
C ILE A 270 14.48 2.43 10.75
N LYS A 271 15.16 1.36 10.37
CA LYS A 271 14.73 -0.01 10.59
C LYS A 271 14.24 -0.26 12.02
N SER A 272 13.04 -0.81 12.15
CA SER A 272 12.41 -1.23 13.39
C SER A 272 11.96 -2.68 13.30
N LYS A 273 12.05 -3.42 14.40
CA LYS A 273 11.54 -4.79 14.53
C LYS A 273 10.09 -4.87 15.03
N TYR A 274 9.47 -3.73 15.30
CA TYR A 274 8.10 -3.64 15.81
C TYR A 274 7.12 -3.37 14.67
N ASP A 275 5.87 -3.73 14.89
CA ASP A 275 4.80 -3.73 13.90
C ASP A 275 3.89 -2.49 13.95
N PHE A 276 4.23 -1.45 14.71
CA PHE A 276 3.31 -0.34 14.94
C PHE A 276 3.93 1.04 14.73
N VAL A 277 3.05 2.01 14.49
CA VAL A 277 3.29 3.45 14.60
C VAL A 277 1.96 4.14 14.92
N GLY A 278 1.99 5.26 15.63
CA GLY A 278 0.78 5.98 15.98
C GLY A 278 1.01 7.40 16.44
N GLY A 279 -0.04 7.98 16.98
CA GLY A 279 -0.05 9.27 17.63
C GLY A 279 -1.03 9.31 18.79
N TYR A 280 -0.76 10.17 19.75
CA TYR A 280 -1.53 10.29 20.97
C TYR A 280 -1.72 11.75 21.38
N GLU A 281 -2.93 12.07 21.81
CA GLU A 281 -3.33 13.36 22.35
C GLU A 281 -3.52 13.22 23.85
N GLU A 282 -2.66 13.89 24.63
CA GLU A 282 -2.62 13.79 26.08
C GLU A 282 -3.87 14.41 26.75
N ASP A 283 -4.42 15.46 26.18
CA ASP A 283 -5.58 16.19 26.70
C ASP A 283 -6.87 15.36 26.61
N VAL A 284 -7.04 14.55 25.57
CA VAL A 284 -8.18 13.65 25.42
C VAL A 284 -7.87 12.21 25.82
N ARG A 285 -6.61 11.93 26.15
CA ARG A 285 -6.10 10.59 26.53
C ARG A 285 -6.48 9.52 25.52
N GLY A 286 -6.27 9.81 24.25
CA GLY A 286 -6.64 8.94 23.15
C GLY A 286 -5.80 9.20 21.90
N GLY A 287 -5.75 8.21 21.01
CA GLY A 287 -4.97 8.30 19.80
C GLY A 287 -5.41 7.34 18.72
N LEU A 288 -4.62 7.32 17.64
CA LEU A 288 -4.69 6.33 16.57
C LEU A 288 -3.41 5.50 16.60
N LEU A 289 -3.56 4.17 16.53
CA LEU A 289 -2.46 3.26 16.27
C LEU A 289 -2.68 2.51 14.98
N HIS A 290 -1.60 2.34 14.23
CA HIS A 290 -1.50 1.45 13.09
C HIS A 290 -0.66 0.23 13.47
N VAL A 291 -1.07 -0.95 13.01
CA VAL A 291 -0.33 -2.21 13.16
C VAL A 291 -0.21 -2.89 11.81
N ALA A 292 1.00 -3.28 11.43
CA ALA A 292 1.29 -4.07 10.24
C ALA A 292 2.60 -4.85 10.42
N ASP A 293 2.66 -6.07 9.86
CA ASP A 293 3.88 -6.89 9.86
C ASP A 293 5.05 -6.12 9.21
N HIS A 294 6.09 -5.85 9.98
CA HIS A 294 7.26 -5.11 9.53
C HIS A 294 8.09 -5.85 8.46
N HIS A 295 7.92 -7.16 8.29
CA HIS A 295 8.54 -7.91 7.20
C HIS A 295 7.91 -7.62 5.84
N VAL A 296 6.66 -7.18 5.82
CA VAL A 296 5.90 -6.86 4.61
C VAL A 296 5.75 -5.35 4.43
N SER A 297 5.43 -4.64 5.50
CA SER A 297 5.19 -3.20 5.53
C SER A 297 6.12 -2.52 6.56
N PRO A 298 7.43 -2.43 6.26
CA PRO A 298 8.43 -1.95 7.22
C PRO A 298 8.38 -0.44 7.45
N GLY A 299 7.84 0.32 6.50
CA GLY A 299 7.88 1.77 6.52
C GLY A 299 7.01 2.37 7.62
N LYS A 300 7.58 3.28 8.40
CA LYS A 300 6.91 4.08 9.43
C LYS A 300 7.35 5.52 9.22
N LYS A 301 6.40 6.39 8.89
CA LYS A 301 6.70 7.75 8.50
C LYS A 301 5.68 8.71 9.09
N GLN A 302 6.13 9.91 9.38
CA GLN A 302 5.31 11.05 9.70
C GLN A 302 5.56 12.19 8.72
N TRP A 303 4.53 12.95 8.42
CA TRP A 303 4.60 14.24 7.77
C TRP A 303 3.75 15.27 8.49
N THR A 304 4.25 16.50 8.60
CA THR A 304 3.49 17.65 9.08
C THR A 304 3.87 18.92 8.31
N TRP A 305 2.92 19.82 8.16
CA TRP A 305 3.18 21.18 7.65
C TRP A 305 3.92 22.07 8.68
N GLY A 306 4.01 21.59 9.93
CA GLY A 306 4.58 22.34 11.04
C GLY A 306 3.59 23.30 11.70
N ASN A 307 3.96 23.80 12.89
CA ASN A 307 3.11 24.69 13.69
C ASN A 307 3.41 26.17 13.51
N GLY A 308 4.39 26.54 12.67
CA GLY A 308 4.72 27.92 12.34
C GLY A 308 3.76 28.53 11.30
N ASP A 309 4.07 29.75 10.87
CA ASP A 309 3.18 30.52 9.99
C ASP A 309 2.93 29.87 8.63
N PHE A 310 3.94 29.17 8.09
CA PHE A 310 3.79 28.42 6.85
C PHE A 310 2.80 27.26 7.01
N GLY A 311 2.90 26.49 8.10
CA GLY A 311 1.96 25.41 8.41
C GLY A 311 0.54 25.94 8.57
N LYS A 312 0.35 27.00 9.33
CA LYS A 312 -0.95 27.66 9.49
C LYS A 312 -1.54 28.18 8.19
N ALA A 313 -0.70 28.63 7.24
CA ALA A 313 -1.17 29.00 5.90
C ALA A 313 -1.66 27.79 5.13
N TRP A 314 -0.99 26.64 5.24
CA TRP A 314 -1.43 25.40 4.63
C TRP A 314 -2.70 24.84 5.27
N ASP A 315 -2.86 24.93 6.60
CA ASP A 315 -4.09 24.54 7.26
C ASP A 315 -5.29 25.28 6.66
N ARG A 316 -5.20 26.60 6.49
CA ARG A 316 -6.25 27.40 5.84
C ARG A 316 -6.49 27.06 4.37
N ASN A 317 -5.47 26.54 3.70
CA ASN A 317 -5.59 26.09 2.30
C ASN A 317 -6.28 24.72 2.17
N LEU A 318 -6.20 23.89 3.20
CA LEU A 318 -6.66 22.49 3.19
C LEU A 318 -7.97 22.26 3.92
N THR A 319 -8.33 23.12 4.85
CA THR A 319 -9.60 23.07 5.60
C THR A 319 -10.12 24.49 5.87
N ASP A 320 -11.37 24.58 6.33
CA ASP A 320 -11.93 25.87 6.77
C ASP A 320 -11.70 26.09 8.27
N GLU A 321 -12.02 25.09 9.12
CA GLU A 321 -12.07 25.26 10.57
C GLU A 321 -11.50 24.07 11.37
N ASP A 322 -11.09 22.97 10.71
CA ASP A 322 -10.72 21.73 11.42
C ASP A 322 -9.30 21.72 11.98
N GLY A 323 -8.50 22.75 11.66
CA GLY A 323 -7.15 22.96 12.23
C GLY A 323 -6.07 22.04 11.66
N PRO A 324 -4.91 22.00 12.31
CA PRO A 324 -3.74 21.27 11.84
C PRO A 324 -3.85 19.76 12.05
N TYR A 325 -3.08 19.01 11.25
CA TYR A 325 -3.01 17.55 11.31
C TYR A 325 -1.58 17.06 11.05
N ILE A 326 -1.34 15.81 11.42
CA ILE A 326 -0.16 15.02 11.05
C ILE A 326 -0.59 13.84 10.21
N GLU A 327 0.22 13.47 9.22
CA GLU A 327 0.10 12.23 8.46
C GLU A 327 1.02 11.17 9.08
N LEU A 328 0.44 10.00 9.44
CA LEU A 328 1.16 8.85 10.00
C LEU A 328 1.17 7.71 8.97
N MET A 329 2.17 7.69 8.12
CA MET A 329 2.22 6.79 6.98
C MET A 329 2.91 5.46 7.30
N THR A 330 2.36 4.39 6.71
CA THR A 330 2.97 3.06 6.74
C THR A 330 2.90 2.43 5.38
N GLY A 331 3.87 1.63 5.01
CA GLY A 331 3.86 1.05 3.68
C GLY A 331 5.02 0.11 3.37
N MET A 332 4.98 -0.40 2.15
CA MET A 332 6.01 -1.25 1.58
C MET A 332 7.14 -0.40 1.00
N TYR A 333 7.81 0.34 1.86
CA TYR A 333 9.01 1.12 1.56
C TYR A 333 10.03 0.93 2.68
N THR A 334 11.28 1.14 2.37
CA THR A 334 12.38 0.99 3.32
C THR A 334 12.75 2.32 3.99
N ASP A 335 13.95 2.42 4.51
CA ASP A 335 14.51 3.62 5.11
C ASP A 335 14.85 4.74 4.11
N ASN A 336 14.74 4.49 2.81
CA ASN A 336 14.79 5.50 1.76
C ASN A 336 13.41 5.77 1.19
N GLN A 337 13.06 7.02 1.03
CA GLN A 337 11.72 7.40 0.70
C GLN A 337 11.57 8.05 -0.67
N PRO A 338 10.46 7.72 -1.33
CA PRO A 338 9.68 6.48 -1.25
C PRO A 338 10.43 5.39 -2.01
N ASP A 339 10.59 4.26 -1.38
CA ASP A 339 11.30 3.14 -1.96
C ASP A 339 10.29 2.21 -2.66
N PHE A 340 10.46 2.06 -3.98
CA PHE A 340 9.59 1.20 -4.77
C PHE A 340 10.05 -0.26 -4.66
N THR A 341 9.10 -1.18 -4.75
CA THR A 341 9.38 -2.61 -4.87
C THR A 341 8.90 -3.15 -6.22
N TRP A 342 9.32 -4.36 -6.57
CA TRP A 342 8.98 -4.98 -7.84
C TRP A 342 7.81 -5.95 -7.72
N LEU A 343 6.95 -5.92 -8.75
CA LEU A 343 6.00 -6.98 -9.08
C LEU A 343 6.46 -7.66 -10.36
N GLN A 344 6.64 -8.96 -10.30
CA GLN A 344 6.94 -9.76 -11.47
C GLN A 344 5.72 -9.82 -12.42
N PRO A 345 5.89 -10.23 -13.69
CA PRO A 345 4.75 -10.41 -14.58
C PRO A 345 3.67 -11.28 -13.94
N TYR A 346 2.43 -10.78 -13.92
CA TYR A 346 1.25 -11.48 -13.38
C TYR A 346 1.31 -11.83 -11.88
N GLU A 347 2.25 -11.27 -11.13
CA GLU A 347 2.36 -11.45 -9.68
C GLU A 347 1.30 -10.63 -8.95
N GLU A 348 0.66 -11.24 -7.94
CA GLU A 348 -0.14 -10.56 -6.92
C GLU A 348 0.62 -10.57 -5.59
N LYS A 349 0.67 -9.41 -4.93
CA LYS A 349 1.07 -9.29 -3.53
C LYS A 349 -0.16 -8.91 -2.71
N SER A 350 -0.37 -9.60 -1.59
CA SER A 350 -1.47 -9.31 -0.67
C SER A 350 -0.99 -9.29 0.77
N TRP A 351 -1.57 -8.41 1.59
CA TRP A 351 -1.28 -8.28 3.00
C TRP A 351 -2.42 -7.59 3.73
N VAL A 352 -2.31 -7.53 5.05
CA VAL A 352 -3.27 -6.86 5.92
C VAL A 352 -2.59 -5.83 6.81
N GLN A 353 -3.34 -4.79 7.16
CA GLN A 353 -2.95 -3.76 8.11
C GLN A 353 -4.14 -3.41 8.99
N TYR A 354 -3.89 -2.84 10.15
CA TYR A 354 -4.93 -2.51 11.12
C TYR A 354 -4.81 -1.06 11.56
N PHE A 355 -5.93 -0.35 11.58
CA PHE A 355 -6.05 0.96 12.21
C PHE A 355 -7.02 0.88 13.37
N MET A 356 -6.61 1.38 14.55
CA MET A 356 -7.40 1.27 15.76
C MET A 356 -7.35 2.55 16.59
N PRO A 357 -8.48 2.99 17.16
CA PRO A 357 -8.46 3.93 18.26
C PRO A 357 -7.90 3.24 19.50
N TYR A 358 -7.25 4.01 20.37
CA TYR A 358 -6.84 3.52 21.67
C TYR A 358 -6.86 4.63 22.72
N SER A 359 -6.87 4.24 24.00
CA SER A 359 -6.93 5.19 25.10
C SER A 359 -6.03 4.79 26.27
N GLU A 360 -5.65 5.76 27.09
CA GLU A 360 -4.93 5.62 28.36
C GLU A 360 -3.47 5.13 28.27
N VAL A 361 -3.06 4.46 27.18
CA VAL A 361 -1.74 3.82 27.07
C VAL A 361 -0.62 4.84 26.90
N GLY A 362 -0.89 5.98 26.24
CA GLY A 362 0.14 7.00 25.97
C GLY A 362 1.24 6.47 25.03
N TYR A 363 2.47 6.41 25.54
CA TYR A 363 3.61 5.86 24.80
C TYR A 363 3.54 4.34 24.71
N VAL A 364 3.07 3.82 23.58
CA VAL A 364 2.99 2.38 23.32
C VAL A 364 4.38 1.77 23.22
N LYS A 365 4.65 0.71 23.96
CA LYS A 365 5.92 -0.02 23.94
C LYS A 365 5.88 -1.22 22.99
N ASN A 366 4.74 -1.90 22.89
CA ASN A 366 4.48 -2.92 21.89
C ASN A 366 2.97 -3.02 21.62
N ALA A 367 2.62 -3.48 20.41
CA ALA A 367 1.24 -3.65 19.97
C ALA A 367 1.09 -4.81 18.99
N THR A 368 -0.07 -5.44 19.07
CA THR A 368 -0.65 -6.34 18.07
C THR A 368 -2.03 -5.82 17.68
N LYS A 369 -2.71 -6.48 16.73
CA LYS A 369 -4.12 -6.14 16.43
C LYS A 369 -5.07 -6.35 17.61
N ASP A 370 -4.70 -7.17 18.59
CA ASP A 370 -5.57 -7.55 19.71
C ASP A 370 -5.28 -6.77 21.00
N ALA A 371 -4.04 -6.30 21.19
CA ALA A 371 -3.64 -5.63 22.42
C ALA A 371 -2.46 -4.66 22.21
N LEU A 372 -2.35 -3.67 23.09
CA LEU A 372 -1.22 -2.75 23.16
C LEU A 372 -0.93 -2.40 24.62
N LEU A 373 0.34 -2.21 24.94
CA LEU A 373 0.77 -1.93 26.29
C LEU A 373 1.80 -0.81 26.39
N ASN A 374 1.82 -0.17 27.56
CA ASN A 374 2.92 0.63 28.04
C ASN A 374 3.40 0.04 29.38
N LEU A 375 4.69 -0.13 29.54
CA LEU A 375 5.36 -0.52 30.77
C LEU A 375 6.52 0.44 31.04
N GLU A 376 6.44 1.20 32.10
CA GLU A 376 7.47 2.16 32.51
C GLU A 376 7.90 1.86 33.96
N ILE A 377 9.18 1.99 34.23
CA ILE A 377 9.73 1.89 35.59
C ILE A 377 10.37 3.22 35.96
N LYS A 378 9.83 3.87 37.00
CA LYS A 378 10.33 5.12 37.54
C LYS A 378 10.33 5.07 39.05
N GLU A 379 11.43 5.49 39.68
CA GLU A 379 11.55 5.58 41.15
C GLU A 379 11.19 4.28 41.91
N GLY A 380 11.62 3.13 41.36
CA GLY A 380 11.35 1.82 41.96
C GLY A 380 9.92 1.31 41.83
N LYS A 381 9.10 1.96 41.04
CA LYS A 381 7.71 1.56 40.76
C LYS A 381 7.53 1.29 39.27
N ALA A 382 6.87 0.18 38.93
CA ALA A 382 6.44 -0.11 37.59
C ALA A 382 4.98 0.33 37.42
N ARG A 383 4.71 1.08 36.34
CA ARG A 383 3.36 1.40 35.84
C ARG A 383 3.10 0.60 34.59
N LEU A 384 2.04 -0.22 34.61
CA LEU A 384 1.59 -0.97 33.42
C LEU A 384 0.20 -0.45 33.03
N VAL A 385 0.07 -0.14 31.74
CA VAL A 385 -1.21 0.13 31.08
C VAL A 385 -1.39 -0.85 29.95
N LEU A 386 -2.56 -1.48 29.89
CA LEU A 386 -2.92 -2.45 28.85
C LEU A 386 -4.29 -2.09 28.29
N TYR A 387 -4.38 -2.07 26.96
CA TYR A 387 -5.61 -1.89 26.20
C TYR A 387 -5.82 -3.10 25.31
N THR A 388 -7.07 -3.54 25.13
CA THR A 388 -7.44 -4.58 24.18
C THR A 388 -8.47 -4.05 23.18
N THR A 389 -8.37 -4.49 21.93
CA THR A 389 -9.28 -4.08 20.85
C THR A 389 -10.63 -4.81 20.86
N GLY A 390 -10.84 -5.70 21.79
CA GLY A 390 -12.10 -6.39 22.05
C GLY A 390 -12.32 -6.60 23.55
N ALA A 391 -13.55 -6.94 23.91
CA ALA A 391 -13.86 -7.34 25.28
C ALA A 391 -13.30 -8.75 25.55
N ASN A 392 -12.36 -8.84 26.48
CA ASN A 392 -11.70 -10.09 26.86
C ASN A 392 -11.88 -10.36 28.34
N SER A 393 -12.56 -11.44 28.67
CA SER A 393 -12.68 -11.94 30.03
C SER A 393 -11.57 -12.95 30.34
N GLY A 394 -10.96 -12.86 31.52
CA GLY A 394 -9.93 -13.82 31.92
C GLY A 394 -8.56 -13.57 31.29
N VAL A 395 -8.24 -12.33 30.95
CA VAL A 395 -6.89 -11.94 30.49
C VAL A 395 -5.91 -12.10 31.64
N ARG A 396 -4.90 -12.95 31.46
CA ARG A 396 -3.81 -13.12 32.43
C ARG A 396 -2.62 -12.26 32.07
N ILE A 397 -2.20 -11.42 32.98
CA ILE A 397 -1.09 -10.49 32.86
C ILE A 397 0.02 -10.96 33.80
N ILE A 398 1.18 -11.29 33.21
CA ILE A 398 2.35 -11.74 33.98
C ILE A 398 3.48 -10.75 33.72
N VAL A 399 3.99 -10.12 34.76
CA VAL A 399 5.21 -9.32 34.71
C VAL A 399 6.25 -9.93 35.63
N LYS A 400 7.44 -10.19 35.10
CA LYS A 400 8.53 -10.82 35.86
C LYS A 400 9.87 -10.19 35.52
N ALA A 401 10.76 -10.16 36.48
CA ALA A 401 12.15 -9.88 36.23
C ALA A 401 12.78 -11.01 35.40
N ILE A 402 13.77 -10.71 34.55
CA ILE A 402 14.50 -11.71 33.74
C ILE A 402 15.09 -12.83 34.63
N LYS A 403 15.46 -12.50 35.87
CA LYS A 403 15.95 -13.47 36.87
C LYS A 403 14.88 -14.41 37.43
N GLY A 404 13.63 -14.27 36.95
CA GLY A 404 12.53 -15.18 37.29
C GLY A 404 11.57 -14.72 38.39
N THR A 405 11.88 -13.64 39.12
CA THR A 405 10.98 -13.08 40.14
C THR A 405 9.70 -12.54 39.51
N VAL A 406 8.53 -13.02 39.95
CA VAL A 406 7.25 -12.52 39.50
C VAL A 406 6.92 -11.22 40.26
N LEU A 407 6.69 -10.15 39.50
CA LEU A 407 6.35 -8.82 40.00
C LEU A 407 4.82 -8.59 40.01
N LEU A 408 4.14 -9.15 39.00
CA LEU A 408 2.69 -9.11 38.85
C LEU A 408 2.22 -10.42 38.20
N ASP A 409 1.21 -11.06 38.76
CA ASP A 409 0.42 -12.14 38.15
C ASP A 409 -1.03 -11.88 38.44
N LYS A 410 -1.80 -11.44 37.47
CA LYS A 410 -3.19 -11.03 37.67
C LYS A 410 -4.05 -11.48 36.48
N THR A 411 -5.20 -12.05 36.79
CA THR A 411 -6.25 -12.31 35.80
C THR A 411 -7.37 -11.28 36.01
N THR A 412 -7.79 -10.68 34.87
CA THR A 412 -8.79 -9.60 34.89
C THR A 412 -9.59 -9.57 33.59
N GLN A 413 -10.63 -8.74 33.54
CA GLN A 413 -11.37 -8.39 32.35
C GLN A 413 -10.84 -7.07 31.79
N ILE A 414 -10.71 -6.96 30.47
CA ILE A 414 -10.26 -5.76 29.78
C ILE A 414 -11.11 -5.58 28.50
N SER A 415 -11.42 -4.33 28.18
CA SER A 415 -12.18 -3.99 26.96
C SER A 415 -11.73 -2.64 26.40
N PRO A 416 -12.16 -2.27 25.19
CA PRO A 416 -11.92 -0.92 24.66
C PRO A 416 -12.39 0.22 25.55
N SER A 417 -13.47 0.01 26.31
CA SER A 417 -14.00 1.00 27.25
C SER A 417 -13.35 0.96 28.65
N GLU A 418 -12.67 -0.13 28.97
CA GLU A 418 -12.08 -0.37 30.31
C GLU A 418 -10.65 -0.90 30.18
N PRO A 419 -9.66 -0.03 29.83
CA PRO A 419 -8.26 -0.39 29.88
C PRO A 419 -7.79 -0.76 31.28
N PHE A 420 -6.83 -1.68 31.35
CA PHE A 420 -6.25 -2.09 32.65
C PHE A 420 -5.08 -1.18 32.99
N ILE A 421 -5.11 -0.57 34.18
CA ILE A 421 -4.05 0.30 34.68
C ILE A 421 -3.66 -0.18 36.07
N THR A 422 -2.37 -0.38 36.31
CA THR A 422 -1.86 -0.77 37.62
C THR A 422 -0.45 -0.24 37.85
N THR A 423 -0.12 -0.11 39.16
CA THR A 423 1.25 0.22 39.60
C THR A 423 1.68 -0.80 40.64
N PHE A 424 2.90 -1.26 40.58
CA PHE A 424 3.47 -2.25 41.51
C PHE A 424 4.96 -1.97 41.77
N ALA A 425 5.51 -2.58 42.82
CA ALA A 425 6.90 -2.40 43.20
C ALA A 425 7.86 -3.05 42.14
N ALA A 426 8.91 -2.33 41.82
CA ALA A 426 10.01 -2.76 40.91
C ALA A 426 11.35 -2.18 41.38
N GLU A 427 11.59 -2.21 42.69
CA GLU A 427 12.77 -1.60 43.32
C GLU A 427 14.07 -2.21 42.75
N GLY A 428 15.00 -1.35 42.38
CA GLY A 428 16.30 -1.74 41.87
C GLY A 428 16.31 -2.33 40.45
N LEU A 429 15.14 -2.39 39.79
CA LEU A 429 15.01 -2.91 38.42
C LEU A 429 14.92 -1.77 37.39
N LYS A 430 15.47 -2.04 36.20
CA LYS A 430 15.32 -1.21 35.00
C LYS A 430 14.34 -1.86 34.02
N GLU A 431 13.82 -1.11 33.05
CA GLU A 431 12.87 -1.63 32.08
C GLU A 431 13.40 -2.83 31.29
N GLU A 432 14.68 -2.82 30.91
CA GLU A 432 15.34 -3.92 30.18
C GLU A 432 15.52 -5.19 31.01
N GLU A 433 15.30 -5.13 32.31
CA GLU A 433 15.39 -6.29 33.21
C GLU A 433 14.02 -6.93 33.51
N VAL A 434 12.96 -6.41 32.88
CA VAL A 434 11.58 -6.84 33.13
C VAL A 434 10.92 -7.25 31.83
N CYS A 435 10.17 -8.34 31.84
CA CYS A 435 9.33 -8.76 30.72
C CYS A 435 7.86 -8.82 31.16
N ALA A 436 6.98 -8.41 30.26
CA ALA A 436 5.53 -8.52 30.38
C ALA A 436 4.98 -9.50 29.35
N GLU A 437 4.05 -10.33 29.75
CA GLU A 437 3.31 -11.26 28.89
C GLU A 437 1.83 -11.17 29.20
N VAL A 438 1.04 -11.05 28.14
CA VAL A 438 -0.43 -10.94 28.21
C VAL A 438 -1.02 -12.12 27.46
N ARG A 439 -1.86 -12.90 28.15
CA ARG A 439 -2.53 -14.07 27.59
C ARG A 439 -4.04 -13.96 27.67
N ASP A 440 -4.72 -14.52 26.68
CA ASP A 440 -6.17 -14.71 26.74
C ASP A 440 -6.55 -15.84 27.72
N LYS A 441 -7.85 -16.09 27.83
CA LYS A 441 -8.39 -17.15 28.71
C LYS A 441 -8.05 -18.56 28.25
N GLU A 442 -7.71 -18.76 26.97
CA GLU A 442 -7.25 -20.02 26.38
C GLU A 442 -5.73 -20.22 26.57
N GLY A 443 -5.02 -19.21 27.11
CA GLY A 443 -3.58 -19.24 27.36
C GLY A 443 -2.74 -18.82 26.13
N GLN A 444 -3.35 -18.34 25.05
CA GLN A 444 -2.62 -17.82 23.89
C GLN A 444 -2.03 -16.44 24.21
N ILE A 445 -0.83 -16.18 23.73
CA ILE A 445 -0.16 -14.90 23.92
C ILE A 445 -0.80 -13.87 22.98
N LEU A 446 -1.47 -12.87 23.58
CA LEU A 446 -1.97 -11.69 22.86
C LEU A 446 -0.86 -10.70 22.58
N LEU A 447 0.07 -10.52 23.52
CA LEU A 447 1.15 -9.56 23.44
C LEU A 447 2.26 -9.91 24.45
N SER A 448 3.51 -9.66 24.08
CA SER A 448 4.63 -9.70 25.00
C SER A 448 5.53 -8.49 24.81
N TYR A 449 6.20 -8.05 25.85
CA TYR A 449 7.14 -6.94 25.77
C TYR A 449 8.29 -7.14 26.73
N GLN A 450 9.48 -6.88 26.23
CA GLN A 450 10.71 -6.71 26.98
C GLN A 450 11.50 -5.60 26.33
N ALA A 451 11.90 -4.59 27.08
CA ALA A 451 12.70 -3.50 26.56
C ALA A 451 14.08 -4.03 26.10
N ASP A 452 14.57 -3.48 25.02
CA ASP A 452 15.96 -3.71 24.59
C ASP A 452 16.93 -3.11 25.62
N LYS A 453 18.11 -3.72 25.73
CA LYS A 453 19.19 -3.08 26.48
C LYS A 453 19.55 -1.76 25.80
N PRO A 454 19.79 -0.70 26.59
CA PRO A 454 20.26 0.55 26.04
C PRO A 454 21.52 0.35 25.19
N GLU A 455 21.45 0.70 23.94
CA GLU A 455 22.57 0.62 23.01
C GLU A 455 22.72 1.97 22.31
N ILE A 456 23.95 2.47 22.24
CA ILE A 456 24.24 3.67 21.43
C ILE A 456 24.31 3.23 19.97
N ARG A 457 23.24 3.45 19.24
CA ARG A 457 23.18 3.21 17.80
C ARG A 457 23.59 4.46 17.05
N PRO A 458 24.51 4.37 16.08
CA PRO A 458 24.93 5.53 15.30
C PRO A 458 23.76 6.04 14.46
N VAL A 459 23.69 7.35 14.30
CA VAL A 459 22.82 7.99 13.33
C VAL A 459 23.42 7.74 11.94
N PRO A 460 22.65 7.20 10.97
CA PRO A 460 23.20 6.92 9.64
C PRO A 460 23.61 8.18 8.87
N ASP A 461 24.53 8.01 7.92
CA ASP A 461 24.89 9.09 7.01
C ASP A 461 23.75 9.43 6.05
N PRO A 462 23.62 10.69 5.65
CA PRO A 462 22.74 11.10 4.57
C PRO A 462 23.04 10.37 3.25
N ALA A 463 22.03 10.15 2.43
CA ALA A 463 22.20 9.60 1.09
C ALA A 463 22.99 10.53 0.18
N LYS A 464 23.79 9.96 -0.71
CA LYS A 464 24.56 10.70 -1.72
C LYS A 464 23.90 10.54 -3.09
N ALA A 465 23.91 11.62 -3.88
CA ALA A 465 23.43 11.59 -5.26
C ALA A 465 24.23 10.58 -6.10
N ALA A 466 23.58 9.99 -7.11
CA ALA A 466 24.26 9.13 -8.07
C ALA A 466 25.38 9.92 -8.78
N LYS A 467 26.52 9.25 -8.98
CA LYS A 467 27.63 9.82 -9.77
C LYS A 467 27.27 9.76 -11.26
N ASP A 468 27.87 10.65 -12.05
CA ASP A 468 27.79 10.56 -13.51
C ASP A 468 28.29 9.17 -13.99
N PRO A 469 27.68 8.58 -15.01
CA PRO A 469 28.00 7.21 -15.43
C PRO A 469 29.49 6.98 -15.70
N GLN A 470 30.16 7.91 -16.36
CA GLN A 470 31.59 7.83 -16.66
C GLN A 470 32.51 7.80 -15.42
N ASN A 471 32.03 8.31 -14.29
CA ASN A 471 32.73 8.39 -13.01
C ASN A 471 32.51 7.17 -12.12
N ILE A 472 31.71 6.21 -12.56
CA ILE A 472 31.49 4.95 -11.86
C ILE A 472 32.54 3.93 -12.30
N ALA A 473 33.22 3.28 -11.35
CA ALA A 473 34.40 2.49 -11.62
C ALA A 473 34.10 1.17 -12.37
N SER A 474 33.05 0.44 -12.01
CA SER A 474 32.77 -0.90 -12.54
C SER A 474 31.44 -0.98 -13.28
N VAL A 475 31.36 -1.93 -14.22
CA VAL A 475 30.10 -2.28 -14.95
C VAL A 475 29.04 -2.76 -13.95
N GLU A 476 29.42 -3.52 -12.93
CA GLU A 476 28.52 -3.94 -11.86
C GLU A 476 27.82 -2.75 -11.17
N GLN A 477 28.60 -1.75 -10.78
CA GLN A 477 28.05 -0.55 -10.12
C GLN A 477 27.21 0.29 -11.10
N LEU A 478 27.57 0.33 -12.39
CA LEU A 478 26.74 0.98 -13.43
C LEU A 478 25.37 0.31 -13.53
N PHE A 479 25.36 -1.03 -13.63
CA PHE A 479 24.10 -1.80 -13.66
C PHE A 479 23.26 -1.55 -12.40
N LEU A 480 23.84 -1.71 -11.22
CA LEU A 480 23.10 -1.52 -9.95
C LEU A 480 22.57 -0.09 -9.78
N THR A 481 23.32 0.92 -10.22
CA THR A 481 22.86 2.31 -10.20
C THR A 481 21.72 2.51 -11.17
N GLY A 482 21.82 2.02 -12.40
CA GLY A 482 20.75 2.08 -13.39
C GLY A 482 19.47 1.39 -12.91
N LEU A 483 19.60 0.19 -12.33
CA LEU A 483 18.47 -0.57 -11.77
C LEU A 483 17.80 0.18 -10.60
N HIS A 484 18.58 0.78 -9.71
CA HIS A 484 18.06 1.59 -8.61
C HIS A 484 17.27 2.81 -9.13
N LEU A 485 17.81 3.53 -10.11
CA LEU A 485 17.14 4.69 -10.71
C LEU A 485 15.83 4.28 -11.43
N GLU A 486 15.82 3.13 -12.08
CA GLU A 486 14.62 2.56 -12.71
C GLU A 486 13.58 2.18 -11.65
N GLN A 487 13.99 1.48 -10.59
CA GLN A 487 13.14 1.08 -9.48
C GLN A 487 12.46 2.30 -8.82
N TYR A 488 13.22 3.34 -8.59
CA TYR A 488 12.76 4.60 -8.00
C TYR A 488 11.93 5.47 -8.94
N ARG A 489 11.88 5.15 -10.23
CA ARG A 489 11.31 6.05 -11.25
C ARG A 489 11.91 7.45 -11.12
N HIS A 490 13.23 7.52 -11.03
CA HIS A 490 13.95 8.75 -10.71
C HIS A 490 13.67 9.85 -11.74
N ALA A 491 13.30 11.05 -11.28
CA ALA A 491 12.84 12.13 -12.14
C ALA A 491 13.99 12.84 -12.90
N THR A 492 15.22 12.80 -12.37
CA THR A 492 16.35 13.59 -12.88
C THR A 492 17.38 12.72 -13.60
N TYR A 493 17.71 11.56 -13.06
CA TYR A 493 18.70 10.65 -13.63
C TYR A 493 18.02 9.58 -14.47
N ASN A 494 18.52 9.38 -15.70
CA ASN A 494 17.97 8.39 -16.63
C ASN A 494 18.74 7.07 -16.48
N PRO A 495 18.09 5.95 -16.16
CA PRO A 495 18.75 4.64 -16.05
C PRO A 495 19.43 4.20 -17.34
N MET A 496 18.89 4.59 -18.51
CA MET A 496 19.48 4.29 -19.82
C MET A 496 20.93 4.74 -19.94
N ASP A 497 21.29 5.89 -19.37
CA ASP A 497 22.65 6.45 -19.49
C ASP A 497 23.68 5.56 -18.78
N TYR A 498 23.30 4.93 -17.69
CA TYR A 498 24.14 4.02 -16.93
C TYR A 498 24.29 2.66 -17.62
N TYR A 499 23.20 2.11 -18.15
CA TYR A 499 23.23 0.86 -18.89
C TYR A 499 24.04 1.01 -20.21
N MET A 500 23.89 2.12 -20.90
CA MET A 500 24.64 2.37 -22.15
C MET A 500 26.15 2.58 -21.88
N GLU A 501 26.52 3.24 -20.80
CA GLU A 501 27.93 3.34 -20.40
C GLU A 501 28.52 1.96 -20.02
N ALA A 502 27.73 1.12 -19.35
CA ALA A 502 28.12 -0.27 -19.08
C ALA A 502 28.37 -1.05 -20.36
N LEU A 503 27.45 -0.95 -21.35
CA LEU A 503 27.57 -1.63 -22.65
C LEU A 503 28.69 -1.04 -23.53
N ARG A 504 29.05 0.22 -23.37
CA ARG A 504 30.23 0.80 -24.01
C ARG A 504 31.51 0.13 -23.53
N ARG A 505 31.60 -0.25 -22.26
CA ARG A 505 32.76 -0.94 -21.65
C ARG A 505 32.73 -2.45 -21.92
N GLU A 506 31.57 -3.06 -21.71
CA GLU A 506 31.32 -4.50 -21.88
C GLU A 506 30.08 -4.74 -22.74
N PRO A 507 30.23 -4.77 -24.08
CA PRO A 507 29.08 -4.89 -25.00
C PRO A 507 28.25 -6.17 -24.82
N GLY A 508 28.85 -7.20 -24.22
CA GLY A 508 28.22 -8.49 -23.93
C GLY A 508 27.54 -8.59 -22.57
N ASP A 509 27.53 -7.54 -21.71
CA ASP A 509 26.88 -7.65 -20.41
C ASP A 509 25.41 -8.02 -20.55
N VAL A 510 25.04 -9.20 -20.02
CA VAL A 510 23.70 -9.79 -20.16
C VAL A 510 22.63 -8.91 -19.55
N ARG A 511 22.89 -8.38 -18.35
CA ARG A 511 21.89 -7.63 -17.57
C ARG A 511 21.62 -6.26 -18.19
N CYS A 512 22.68 -5.56 -18.62
CA CYS A 512 22.54 -4.26 -19.25
C CYS A 512 21.88 -4.37 -20.63
N ASN A 513 22.20 -5.39 -21.42
CA ASN A 513 21.49 -5.65 -22.69
C ASN A 513 20.00 -5.94 -22.44
N ASN A 514 19.69 -6.78 -21.46
CA ASN A 514 18.31 -7.08 -21.08
C ASN A 514 17.55 -5.83 -20.58
N ALA A 515 18.16 -5.02 -19.73
CA ALA A 515 17.56 -3.79 -19.21
C ALA A 515 17.29 -2.74 -20.30
N VAL A 516 18.26 -2.51 -21.20
CA VAL A 516 18.07 -1.62 -22.38
C VAL A 516 16.94 -2.14 -23.25
N GLY A 517 16.92 -3.45 -23.55
CA GLY A 517 15.84 -4.08 -24.29
C GLY A 517 14.47 -3.83 -23.69
N LEU A 518 14.32 -3.99 -22.36
CA LEU A 518 13.06 -3.71 -21.65
C LEU A 518 12.62 -2.24 -21.73
N LEU A 519 13.55 -1.30 -21.58
CA LEU A 519 13.25 0.13 -21.72
C LEU A 519 12.78 0.47 -23.16
N LEU A 520 13.35 -0.18 -24.18
CA LEU A 520 12.92 -0.04 -25.58
C LEU A 520 11.53 -0.70 -25.81
N MET A 521 11.27 -1.88 -25.25
CA MET A 521 9.96 -2.54 -25.27
C MET A 521 8.86 -1.63 -24.75
N ARG A 522 9.08 -0.99 -23.61
CA ARG A 522 8.13 -0.04 -22.99
C ARG A 522 7.83 1.17 -23.89
N LYS A 523 8.74 1.51 -24.81
CA LYS A 523 8.57 2.57 -25.80
C LYS A 523 8.01 2.07 -27.16
N GLY A 524 7.65 0.77 -27.27
CA GLY A 524 7.15 0.16 -28.51
C GLY A 524 8.23 -0.06 -29.58
N GLN A 525 9.50 0.07 -29.23
CA GLN A 525 10.64 -0.10 -30.16
C GLN A 525 11.07 -1.57 -30.23
N PHE A 526 10.14 -2.44 -30.63
CA PHE A 526 10.29 -3.90 -30.53
C PHE A 526 11.47 -4.47 -31.31
N ALA A 527 11.70 -4.02 -32.54
CA ALA A 527 12.81 -4.50 -33.35
C ALA A 527 14.19 -4.11 -32.77
N MET A 528 14.30 -2.90 -32.21
CA MET A 528 15.53 -2.49 -31.52
C MET A 528 15.72 -3.29 -30.24
N ALA A 529 14.66 -3.49 -29.45
CA ALA A 529 14.72 -4.29 -28.24
C ALA A 529 15.18 -5.73 -28.51
N GLU A 530 14.69 -6.34 -29.60
CA GLU A 530 15.08 -7.68 -30.02
C GLU A 530 16.59 -7.83 -30.19
N SER A 531 17.28 -6.84 -30.78
CA SER A 531 18.73 -6.92 -30.98
C SER A 531 19.50 -7.00 -29.67
N TYR A 532 19.06 -6.24 -28.64
CA TYR A 532 19.64 -6.29 -27.30
C TYR A 532 19.34 -7.61 -26.59
N PHE A 533 18.11 -8.11 -26.67
CA PHE A 533 17.76 -9.42 -26.09
C PHE A 533 18.53 -10.56 -26.75
N ARG A 534 18.70 -10.55 -28.08
CA ARG A 534 19.51 -11.55 -28.78
C ARG A 534 20.96 -11.51 -28.33
N LYS A 535 21.52 -10.30 -28.10
CA LYS A 535 22.88 -10.17 -27.60
C LYS A 535 22.99 -10.69 -26.15
N ALA A 536 22.01 -10.40 -25.33
CA ALA A 536 21.95 -10.97 -23.96
C ALA A 536 21.89 -12.50 -23.99
N VAL A 537 21.04 -13.08 -24.83
CA VAL A 537 20.91 -14.53 -25.01
C VAL A 537 22.19 -15.16 -25.54
N GLU A 538 22.83 -14.55 -26.55
CA GLU A 538 24.11 -15.02 -27.13
C GLU A 538 25.17 -15.15 -26.02
N THR A 539 25.38 -14.10 -25.23
CA THR A 539 26.37 -14.11 -24.15
C THR A 539 26.00 -15.09 -23.04
N LEU A 540 24.70 -15.12 -22.65
CA LEU A 540 24.20 -16.00 -21.59
C LEU A 540 24.43 -17.49 -21.90
N THR A 541 24.37 -17.85 -23.20
CA THR A 541 24.44 -19.25 -23.64
C THR A 541 25.78 -19.63 -24.29
N GLU A 542 26.75 -18.73 -24.32
CA GLU A 542 28.07 -18.98 -24.92
C GLU A 542 28.73 -20.26 -24.42
N ARG A 543 28.62 -20.55 -23.12
CA ARG A 543 29.24 -21.72 -22.47
C ARG A 543 28.25 -22.81 -22.11
N ASN A 544 26.95 -22.50 -22.04
CA ASN A 544 25.92 -23.46 -21.68
C ASN A 544 24.61 -23.12 -22.41
N PRO A 545 24.06 -24.01 -23.23
CA PRO A 545 22.84 -23.78 -23.98
C PRO A 545 21.59 -23.71 -23.08
N ASN A 546 21.70 -24.13 -21.82
CA ASN A 546 20.62 -24.02 -20.83
C ASN A 546 20.85 -22.79 -19.96
N PRO A 547 20.01 -21.76 -20.06
CA PRO A 547 20.24 -20.52 -19.36
C PRO A 547 20.11 -20.69 -17.85
N TYR A 548 20.99 -20.03 -17.11
CA TYR A 548 20.83 -19.84 -15.68
C TYR A 548 19.64 -18.93 -15.37
N ASP A 549 19.46 -17.87 -16.16
CA ASP A 549 18.35 -16.93 -16.08
C ASP A 549 17.49 -17.01 -17.35
N GLY A 550 16.18 -17.16 -17.16
CA GLY A 550 15.21 -17.22 -18.25
C GLY A 550 14.70 -15.87 -18.73
N GLU A 551 15.02 -14.77 -18.05
CA GLU A 551 14.48 -13.45 -18.35
C GLU A 551 14.82 -12.95 -19.76
N PRO A 552 16.06 -13.01 -20.24
CA PRO A 552 16.38 -12.57 -21.61
C PRO A 552 15.61 -13.33 -22.69
N TYR A 553 15.38 -14.62 -22.51
CA TYR A 553 14.56 -15.42 -23.42
C TYR A 553 13.08 -15.03 -23.36
N TYR A 554 12.54 -14.79 -22.17
CA TYR A 554 11.17 -14.33 -21.99
C TYR A 554 10.93 -12.99 -22.71
N ASN A 555 11.81 -12.03 -22.51
CA ASN A 555 11.75 -10.72 -23.13
C ASN A 555 11.95 -10.78 -24.66
N LEU A 556 12.85 -11.66 -25.14
CA LEU A 556 12.99 -11.97 -26.56
C LEU A 556 11.68 -12.52 -27.14
N GLY A 557 11.05 -13.46 -26.43
CA GLY A 557 9.75 -14.00 -26.82
C GLY A 557 8.68 -12.93 -27.00
N TRP A 558 8.60 -11.99 -26.08
CA TRP A 558 7.66 -10.87 -26.18
C TRP A 558 8.00 -9.91 -27.33
N SER A 559 9.29 -9.61 -27.56
CA SER A 559 9.68 -8.75 -28.69
C SER A 559 9.34 -9.39 -30.04
N CYS A 560 9.54 -10.70 -30.16
CA CYS A 560 9.15 -11.47 -31.35
C CYS A 560 7.63 -11.53 -31.51
N MET A 561 6.90 -11.76 -30.43
CA MET A 561 5.43 -11.81 -30.42
C MET A 561 4.80 -10.50 -30.88
N MET A 562 5.32 -9.34 -30.42
CA MET A 562 4.87 -8.02 -30.84
C MET A 562 5.16 -7.71 -32.33
N GLN A 563 6.12 -8.41 -32.93
CA GLN A 563 6.46 -8.33 -34.33
C GLN A 563 5.82 -9.46 -35.16
N GLN A 564 4.92 -10.26 -34.56
CA GLN A 564 4.23 -11.39 -35.19
C GLN A 564 5.16 -12.53 -35.64
N LYS A 565 6.37 -12.61 -35.09
CA LYS A 565 7.33 -13.72 -35.29
C LYS A 565 6.94 -14.88 -34.34
N TRP A 566 5.79 -15.53 -34.62
CA TRP A 566 5.10 -16.43 -33.70
C TRP A 566 5.91 -17.68 -33.31
N ASP A 567 6.64 -18.26 -34.27
CA ASP A 567 7.41 -19.50 -34.00
C ASP A 567 8.69 -19.17 -33.19
N GLU A 568 9.39 -18.08 -33.51
CA GLU A 568 10.53 -17.61 -32.73
C GLU A 568 10.10 -17.22 -31.30
N ALA A 569 8.94 -16.59 -31.17
CA ALA A 569 8.37 -16.25 -29.86
C ALA A 569 8.08 -17.52 -29.06
N TYR A 570 7.50 -18.55 -29.69
CA TYR A 570 7.21 -19.83 -29.04
C TYR A 570 8.48 -20.49 -28.52
N ASP A 571 9.53 -20.59 -29.36
CA ASP A 571 10.80 -21.20 -28.98
C ASP A 571 11.48 -20.43 -27.82
N ALA A 572 11.45 -19.11 -27.88
CA ALA A 572 12.01 -18.27 -26.83
C ALA A 572 11.28 -18.44 -25.49
N PHE A 573 9.94 -18.42 -25.48
CA PHE A 573 9.17 -18.67 -24.26
C PHE A 573 9.37 -20.06 -23.72
N PHE A 574 9.47 -21.08 -24.61
CA PHE A 574 9.69 -22.45 -24.19
C PHE A 574 11.06 -22.61 -23.51
N LYS A 575 12.09 -21.92 -24.06
CA LYS A 575 13.41 -21.91 -23.45
C LYS A 575 13.44 -21.14 -22.12
N SER A 576 12.71 -20.03 -22.02
CA SER A 576 12.55 -19.28 -20.77
C SER A 576 11.96 -20.14 -19.65
N ALA A 577 10.98 -21.02 -19.97
CA ALA A 577 10.35 -21.92 -19.01
C ALA A 577 11.31 -22.98 -18.42
N TRP A 578 12.55 -23.08 -18.92
CA TRP A 578 13.61 -23.89 -18.30
C TRP A 578 13.96 -23.37 -16.90
N ASN A 579 13.95 -22.06 -16.72
CA ASN A 579 14.17 -21.43 -15.42
C ASN A 579 12.86 -21.34 -14.60
N ALA A 580 12.88 -21.85 -13.36
CA ALA A 580 11.69 -21.93 -12.52
C ALA A 580 11.05 -20.57 -12.22
N ALA A 581 11.83 -19.49 -12.13
CA ALA A 581 11.34 -18.15 -11.85
C ALA A 581 10.48 -17.56 -12.98
N TRP A 582 10.62 -18.06 -14.22
CA TRP A 582 9.89 -17.58 -15.38
C TRP A 582 8.83 -18.56 -15.91
N GLN A 583 8.64 -19.71 -15.25
CA GLN A 583 7.73 -20.76 -15.72
C GLN A 583 6.29 -20.28 -15.82
N ASP A 584 5.78 -19.58 -14.82
CA ASP A 584 4.37 -19.15 -14.84
C ASP A 584 4.09 -18.21 -16.01
N ALA A 585 4.88 -17.16 -16.17
CA ALA A 585 4.71 -16.16 -17.22
C ALA A 585 4.99 -16.73 -18.63
N ALA A 586 6.02 -17.58 -18.76
CA ALA A 586 6.36 -18.21 -20.04
C ALA A 586 5.29 -19.23 -20.49
N TYR A 587 4.82 -20.09 -19.58
CA TYR A 587 3.74 -21.04 -19.89
C TYR A 587 2.42 -20.33 -20.20
N TYR A 588 2.13 -19.22 -19.56
CA TYR A 588 0.98 -18.39 -19.90
C TYR A 588 1.09 -17.85 -21.34
N ALA A 589 2.25 -17.32 -21.74
CA ALA A 589 2.49 -16.84 -23.11
C ALA A 589 2.40 -17.97 -24.15
N LEU A 590 2.95 -19.15 -23.85
CA LEU A 590 2.82 -20.34 -24.68
C LEU A 590 1.35 -20.79 -24.84
N ALA A 591 0.57 -20.75 -23.76
CA ALA A 591 -0.86 -21.06 -23.80
C ALA A 591 -1.63 -20.07 -24.68
N GLN A 592 -1.28 -18.77 -24.65
CA GLN A 592 -1.85 -17.77 -25.55
C GLN A 592 -1.56 -18.09 -27.03
N LEU A 593 -0.31 -18.45 -27.36
CA LEU A 593 0.09 -18.81 -28.71
C LEU A 593 -0.62 -20.09 -29.20
N ASP A 594 -0.73 -21.11 -28.36
CA ASP A 594 -1.45 -22.33 -28.70
C ASP A 594 -2.96 -22.09 -28.85
N THR A 595 -3.56 -21.27 -28.00
CA THR A 595 -4.96 -20.84 -28.11
C THR A 595 -5.22 -20.13 -29.44
N ARG A 596 -4.32 -19.22 -29.83
CA ARG A 596 -4.38 -18.52 -31.10
C ARG A 596 -4.31 -19.47 -32.31
N LYS A 597 -3.53 -20.57 -32.21
CA LYS A 597 -3.42 -21.62 -33.22
C LYS A 597 -4.57 -22.64 -33.16
N GLY A 598 -5.53 -22.49 -32.26
CA GLY A 598 -6.65 -23.43 -32.02
C GLY A 598 -6.24 -24.77 -31.39
N LYS A 599 -5.02 -24.86 -30.83
CA LYS A 599 -4.48 -26.05 -30.16
C LYS A 599 -4.89 -26.10 -28.70
N TYR A 600 -6.21 -26.20 -28.43
CA TYR A 600 -6.77 -26.01 -27.07
C TYR A 600 -6.29 -27.03 -26.04
N GLU A 601 -6.08 -28.31 -26.38
CA GLU A 601 -5.52 -29.28 -25.45
C GLU A 601 -4.08 -28.98 -25.06
N SER A 602 -3.25 -28.56 -26.03
CA SER A 602 -1.88 -28.11 -25.75
C SER A 602 -1.87 -26.82 -24.92
N ALA A 603 -2.80 -25.90 -25.19
CA ALA A 603 -2.97 -24.68 -24.41
C ALA A 603 -3.38 -24.99 -22.97
N LEU A 604 -4.25 -26.00 -22.77
CA LEU A 604 -4.68 -26.43 -21.42
C LEU A 604 -3.51 -26.99 -20.60
N ASP A 605 -2.67 -27.86 -21.17
CA ASP A 605 -1.47 -28.36 -20.48
C ASP A 605 -0.56 -27.22 -20.03
N LYS A 606 -0.33 -26.22 -20.89
CA LYS A 606 0.54 -25.10 -20.56
C LYS A 606 -0.04 -24.13 -19.52
N ILE A 607 -1.34 -23.86 -19.64
CA ILE A 607 -1.98 -22.97 -18.67
C ILE A 607 -2.05 -23.60 -17.27
N ASP A 608 -2.20 -24.92 -17.21
CA ASP A 608 -2.14 -25.66 -15.94
C ASP A 608 -0.75 -25.56 -15.31
N ARG A 609 0.32 -25.70 -16.11
CA ARG A 609 1.70 -25.49 -15.64
C ARG A 609 1.93 -24.06 -15.14
N SER A 610 1.36 -23.06 -15.78
CA SER A 610 1.41 -21.67 -15.32
C SER A 610 0.74 -21.52 -13.96
N LEU A 611 -0.48 -22.00 -13.80
CA LEU A 611 -1.28 -21.88 -12.58
C LEU A 611 -0.71 -22.67 -11.39
N ILE A 612 -0.02 -23.80 -11.63
CA ILE A 612 0.71 -24.52 -10.57
C ILE A 612 1.79 -23.62 -9.92
N ARG A 613 2.40 -22.72 -10.69
CA ARG A 613 3.44 -21.81 -10.21
C ARG A 613 2.88 -20.51 -9.66
N ASN A 614 1.82 -19.99 -10.27
CA ASN A 614 1.19 -18.73 -9.90
C ASN A 614 -0.33 -18.86 -9.94
N TRP A 615 -0.90 -19.36 -8.84
CA TRP A 615 -2.33 -19.56 -8.69
C TRP A 615 -3.14 -18.27 -8.78
N HIS A 616 -2.53 -17.12 -8.41
CA HIS A 616 -3.12 -15.79 -8.46
C HIS A 616 -2.89 -15.05 -9.80
N ASN A 617 -2.42 -15.75 -10.84
CA ASN A 617 -2.46 -15.20 -12.18
C ASN A 617 -3.91 -15.16 -12.71
N HIS A 618 -4.61 -14.06 -12.42
CA HIS A 618 -6.03 -13.88 -12.77
C HIS A 618 -6.27 -13.94 -14.29
N LYS A 619 -5.30 -13.48 -15.10
CA LYS A 619 -5.39 -13.61 -16.57
C LYS A 619 -5.24 -15.06 -17.05
N ALA A 620 -4.39 -15.84 -16.40
CA ALA A 620 -4.26 -17.26 -16.70
C ALA A 620 -5.55 -18.02 -16.33
N ARG A 621 -6.19 -17.68 -15.21
CA ARG A 621 -7.48 -18.27 -14.81
C ARG A 621 -8.57 -17.96 -15.84
N GLN A 622 -8.64 -16.72 -16.33
CA GLN A 622 -9.57 -16.33 -17.39
C GLN A 622 -9.27 -17.10 -18.69
N LEU A 623 -8.01 -17.19 -19.11
CA LEU A 623 -7.63 -17.92 -20.32
C LEU A 623 -7.98 -19.41 -20.21
N LYS A 624 -7.69 -20.04 -19.05
CA LYS A 624 -8.07 -21.43 -18.81
C LYS A 624 -9.58 -21.64 -18.90
N THR A 625 -10.38 -20.73 -18.33
CA THR A 625 -11.84 -20.78 -18.44
C THR A 625 -12.29 -20.72 -19.91
N SER A 626 -11.70 -19.83 -20.70
CA SER A 626 -11.97 -19.74 -22.14
C SER A 626 -11.60 -21.02 -22.92
N ILE A 627 -10.43 -21.60 -22.62
CA ILE A 627 -9.96 -22.87 -23.20
C ILE A 627 -10.92 -24.00 -22.86
N LEU A 628 -11.31 -24.16 -21.59
CA LEU A 628 -12.28 -25.18 -21.15
C LEU A 628 -13.62 -25.02 -21.85
N ARG A 629 -14.11 -23.77 -22.03
CA ARG A 629 -15.33 -23.49 -22.80
C ARG A 629 -15.19 -23.94 -24.27
N LYS A 630 -14.05 -23.67 -24.91
CA LYS A 630 -13.80 -24.09 -26.31
C LYS A 630 -13.68 -25.62 -26.45
N LEU A 631 -13.23 -26.29 -25.41
CA LEU A 631 -13.18 -27.77 -25.33
C LEU A 631 -14.52 -28.40 -24.95
N GLY A 632 -15.56 -27.64 -24.65
CA GLY A 632 -16.85 -28.13 -24.21
C GLY A 632 -16.91 -28.64 -22.76
N ARG A 633 -15.85 -28.39 -21.96
CA ARG A 633 -15.72 -28.80 -20.55
C ARG A 633 -16.42 -27.80 -19.63
N LYS A 634 -17.73 -27.67 -19.78
CA LYS A 634 -18.54 -26.61 -19.18
C LYS A 634 -18.53 -26.62 -17.64
N GLU A 635 -18.65 -27.78 -17.00
CA GLU A 635 -18.71 -27.92 -15.54
C GLU A 635 -17.40 -27.48 -14.91
N GLU A 636 -16.25 -27.83 -15.48
CA GLU A 636 -14.94 -27.43 -15.02
C GLU A 636 -14.71 -25.93 -15.20
N ALA A 637 -15.17 -25.38 -16.31
CA ALA A 637 -15.10 -23.95 -16.56
C ALA A 637 -15.91 -23.16 -15.52
N LEU A 638 -17.12 -23.60 -15.19
CA LEU A 638 -17.97 -22.95 -14.18
C LEU A 638 -17.37 -23.07 -12.77
N ALA A 639 -16.80 -24.21 -12.42
CA ALA A 639 -16.10 -24.38 -11.14
C ALA A 639 -14.92 -23.42 -11.00
N LEU A 640 -14.11 -23.28 -12.07
CA LEU A 640 -12.98 -22.36 -12.09
C LEU A 640 -13.44 -20.88 -12.01
N VAL A 641 -14.56 -20.53 -12.66
CA VAL A 641 -15.16 -19.19 -12.53
C VAL A 641 -15.55 -18.92 -11.08
N ALA A 642 -16.29 -19.84 -10.45
CA ALA A 642 -16.76 -19.67 -9.08
C ALA A 642 -15.57 -19.43 -8.12
N GLU A 643 -14.53 -20.26 -8.23
CA GLU A 643 -13.32 -20.11 -7.45
C GLU A 643 -12.59 -18.77 -7.74
N SER A 644 -12.46 -18.41 -9.01
CA SER A 644 -11.79 -17.17 -9.40
C SER A 644 -12.49 -15.93 -8.85
N LEU A 645 -13.82 -15.94 -8.76
CA LEU A 645 -14.62 -14.86 -8.20
C LEU A 645 -14.59 -14.83 -6.66
N GLN A 646 -14.24 -15.92 -5.99
CA GLN A 646 -13.95 -15.89 -4.55
C GLN A 646 -12.61 -15.22 -4.27
N ILE A 647 -11.60 -15.44 -5.12
CA ILE A 647 -10.28 -14.83 -4.98
C ILE A 647 -10.33 -13.34 -5.31
N ASP A 648 -11.02 -12.99 -6.39
CA ASP A 648 -11.14 -11.61 -6.90
C ASP A 648 -12.54 -11.35 -7.45
N ARG A 649 -13.36 -10.65 -6.67
CA ARG A 649 -14.74 -10.28 -7.04
C ARG A 649 -14.82 -9.41 -8.28
N PHE A 650 -13.74 -8.67 -8.59
CA PHE A 650 -13.62 -7.80 -9.78
C PHE A 650 -12.87 -8.48 -10.94
N ASN A 651 -12.84 -9.80 -11.00
CA ASN A 651 -12.33 -10.51 -12.16
C ASN A 651 -13.38 -10.50 -13.30
N MET A 652 -13.44 -9.37 -14.02
CA MET A 652 -14.42 -9.14 -15.08
C MET A 652 -14.26 -10.15 -16.23
N GLY A 653 -13.05 -10.64 -16.48
CA GLY A 653 -12.81 -11.66 -17.50
C GLY A 653 -13.50 -12.98 -17.17
N CYS A 654 -13.38 -13.47 -15.94
CA CYS A 654 -14.08 -14.67 -15.50
C CYS A 654 -15.59 -14.46 -15.43
N ARG A 655 -16.09 -13.26 -15.04
CA ARG A 655 -17.53 -12.93 -15.09
C ARG A 655 -18.08 -13.00 -16.51
N PHE A 656 -17.35 -12.48 -17.49
CA PHE A 656 -17.79 -12.54 -18.87
C PHE A 656 -17.76 -13.98 -19.43
N GLU A 657 -16.75 -14.77 -19.09
CA GLU A 657 -16.75 -16.21 -19.43
C GLU A 657 -17.93 -16.95 -18.77
N HIS A 658 -18.32 -16.57 -17.55
CA HIS A 658 -19.54 -17.05 -16.91
C HIS A 658 -20.78 -16.80 -17.77
N TYR A 659 -20.94 -15.55 -18.25
CA TYR A 659 -22.01 -15.21 -19.18
C TYR A 659 -21.96 -16.04 -20.47
N LEU A 660 -20.77 -16.20 -21.06
CA LEU A 660 -20.63 -16.99 -22.29
C LEU A 660 -20.99 -18.48 -22.11
N LEU A 661 -20.75 -19.05 -20.91
CA LEU A 661 -21.09 -20.42 -20.54
C LEU A 661 -22.57 -20.62 -20.25
N THR A 662 -23.22 -19.66 -19.59
CA THR A 662 -24.58 -19.77 -19.07
C THR A 662 -25.62 -19.05 -19.91
N ARG A 663 -25.22 -17.98 -20.61
CA ARG A 663 -26.09 -17.00 -21.28
C ARG A 663 -27.07 -16.29 -20.33
N ASP A 664 -26.75 -16.29 -19.03
CA ASP A 664 -27.55 -15.59 -18.03
C ASP A 664 -27.26 -14.08 -18.09
N VAL A 665 -28.26 -13.30 -18.46
CA VAL A 665 -28.16 -11.84 -18.60
C VAL A 665 -27.90 -11.13 -17.26
N LYS A 666 -28.29 -11.73 -16.13
CA LYS A 666 -28.03 -11.20 -14.79
C LYS A 666 -26.54 -10.98 -14.55
N VAL A 667 -25.69 -11.87 -15.07
CA VAL A 667 -24.24 -11.72 -14.97
C VAL A 667 -23.73 -10.43 -15.61
N LEU A 668 -24.32 -10.03 -16.75
CA LEU A 668 -23.98 -8.74 -17.41
C LEU A 668 -24.51 -7.55 -16.62
N GLU A 669 -25.65 -7.68 -15.96
CA GLU A 669 -26.23 -6.64 -15.10
C GLU A 669 -25.32 -6.43 -13.89
N GLU A 670 -24.90 -7.50 -13.20
CA GLU A 670 -23.91 -7.43 -12.11
C GLU A 670 -22.60 -6.77 -12.55
N MET A 671 -22.09 -7.09 -13.74
CA MET A 671 -20.89 -6.47 -14.28
C MET A 671 -21.08 -4.95 -14.47
N LYS A 672 -22.25 -4.52 -14.99
CA LYS A 672 -22.57 -3.10 -15.14
C LYS A 672 -22.66 -2.39 -13.79
N GLU A 673 -23.31 -3.02 -12.83
CA GLU A 673 -23.39 -2.50 -11.47
C GLU A 673 -22.01 -2.32 -10.84
N LEU A 674 -21.13 -3.30 -10.96
CA LEU A 674 -19.75 -3.21 -10.45
C LEU A 674 -18.95 -2.10 -11.13
N MET A 675 -19.05 -1.97 -12.44
CA MET A 675 -18.32 -0.94 -13.21
C MET A 675 -19.01 0.44 -13.18
N ARG A 676 -20.25 0.53 -12.74
CA ARG A 676 -21.03 1.76 -12.54
C ARG A 676 -20.98 2.77 -13.70
N GLY A 677 -20.72 2.31 -14.92
CA GLY A 677 -20.62 3.16 -16.10
C GLY A 677 -19.32 3.96 -16.20
N TRP A 678 -18.32 3.70 -15.37
CA TRP A 678 -17.03 4.36 -15.46
C TRP A 678 -16.23 3.81 -16.64
N ALA A 679 -16.08 4.64 -17.66
CA ALA A 679 -15.49 4.25 -18.96
C ALA A 679 -14.16 3.52 -18.86
N HIS A 680 -13.35 3.85 -17.86
CA HIS A 680 -12.03 3.22 -17.67
C HIS A 680 -12.15 1.72 -17.38
N GLY A 681 -13.08 1.29 -16.52
CA GLY A 681 -13.32 -0.13 -16.23
C GLY A 681 -13.70 -0.92 -17.51
N TYR A 682 -14.57 -0.33 -18.34
CA TYR A 682 -14.95 -0.95 -19.63
C TYR A 682 -13.80 -1.04 -20.62
N ILE A 683 -12.97 0.01 -20.72
CA ILE A 683 -11.79 0.02 -21.61
C ILE A 683 -10.79 -1.05 -21.18
N GLU A 684 -10.45 -1.13 -19.91
CA GLU A 684 -9.52 -2.15 -19.39
C GLU A 684 -10.04 -3.58 -19.60
N TYR A 685 -11.33 -3.76 -19.42
CA TYR A 685 -11.99 -5.02 -19.68
C TYR A 685 -11.94 -5.39 -21.16
N ALA A 686 -12.33 -4.48 -22.06
CA ALA A 686 -12.27 -4.69 -23.52
C ALA A 686 -10.85 -5.02 -23.99
N LEU A 687 -9.83 -4.31 -23.52
CA LEU A 687 -8.44 -4.60 -23.81
C LEU A 687 -8.01 -5.99 -23.35
N SER A 688 -8.49 -6.45 -22.21
CA SER A 688 -8.23 -7.82 -21.72
C SER A 688 -8.82 -8.87 -22.65
N LEU A 689 -10.02 -8.66 -23.19
CA LEU A 689 -10.66 -9.58 -24.11
C LEU A 689 -9.94 -9.70 -25.46
N ILE A 690 -9.49 -8.58 -26.01
CA ILE A 690 -8.80 -8.53 -27.31
C ILE A 690 -7.56 -9.44 -27.30
N HIS A 691 -6.87 -9.54 -26.17
CA HIS A 691 -5.63 -10.30 -26.06
C HIS A 691 -5.83 -11.79 -25.68
N ILE A 692 -7.01 -12.18 -25.24
CA ILE A 692 -7.19 -13.49 -24.60
C ILE A 692 -8.19 -14.38 -25.33
N SER A 693 -9.35 -13.89 -25.74
CA SER A 693 -10.45 -14.80 -26.00
C SER A 693 -10.90 -14.93 -27.44
N GLU A 694 -10.74 -13.95 -28.29
CA GLU A 694 -11.13 -14.07 -29.72
C GLU A 694 -10.34 -13.14 -30.63
N PRO A 695 -9.88 -13.61 -31.80
CA PRO A 695 -9.52 -12.70 -32.85
C PRO A 695 -10.81 -11.97 -33.26
N THR A 696 -10.88 -10.68 -32.98
CA THR A 696 -11.96 -9.84 -33.52
C THR A 696 -12.02 -10.01 -35.02
N ARG A 697 -13.17 -10.42 -35.51
CA ARG A 697 -13.52 -10.25 -36.91
C ARG A 697 -13.79 -8.78 -37.20
#